data_a3bae28001c2d40a50aaad6a84f068d6
#
_entry.id   a3bae28001c2d40a50aaad6a84f068d6
#
_cell.length_a   1.000
_cell.length_b   1.000
_cell.length_c   1.000
_cell.angle_alpha   90.00
_cell.angle_beta   90.00
_cell.angle_gamma   90.00
#
_symmetry.space_group_name_H-M   'P 1'
#
loop_
_entity.id
_entity.type
_entity.pdbx_description
1 polymer ?
#
loop_
_entity_poly.entity_id
_entity_poly.type
_entity_poly.pdbx_seq_one_letter_code
_entity_poly.pdbx_strand_id
1 'polypeptide(L)'
;MVNQVQRGDGTCQCKSDSSGASNSGGDSSKESSRCSTPVLDAYRSDRLRDKMRRRMESGDRWFSLEFFPPRTASGAVNLISRFDRMGSGGPLFIDITWHPAGDPGSDKETSSMMIASTAVNYCGLESILHLTCCNQSKEKITGYLAKAKHLGLKNIMALRGDPIGEDWEEEEDGFNYAIDLVKHIRSEFDDYFDICVAGHPEAESYEADLRHLKEKVDAGADFVITQLFFRPDTFLKFLDDCRAIGITCPILPGIFPIQGYQSLRQLVKLSKLEVPEEITQVIEPIKDNDAAIRNYGIQQAVEMCRVLLDSGKVPGVHFYTLNREVATMEVLRQLGLWIEDPRRPLPWAVSAHPKRKVEDVRPIFWASRPKSYIYRTQDWDDFPNGRWGNSSSPAFGELNDYYLFYLKSKSSKDALLQMWGEELQNEESVFEVFTCYITAQPNRCGHKVMCLPWNDEPLAPETNLLKDELEKVNRRGVLTINSQPNINGKPSTDPIVGWGPPGGYVFQKAYLEFFTSSENVTALLKVLKKYEPRVNYHIVNVNGRNLTNAPEMQPNAVTWGIFAGREIVQPTVVDPVSFMYWKDEAFALWIEQWGKLYEDESPSRMIIKYIHDNYFLVNLVDNDFPLENCLWQVIDDMFELLDAPPELHSEETV
;
A
#
# COMPACT_ATOMS: atom_id res chain seq x y z
N MET A 1 -13.62 -31.06 42.24
CA MET A 1 -13.93 -32.38 41.67
C MET A 1 -13.45 -32.36 40.23
N VAL A 2 -12.46 -33.17 39.97
CA VAL A 2 -11.75 -33.31 38.69
C VAL A 2 -12.63 -34.12 37.73
N ASN A 3 -12.69 -33.74 36.49
CA ASN A 3 -12.94 -34.71 35.40
C ASN A 3 -12.11 -34.33 34.17
N GLN A 4 -11.13 -35.19 33.94
CA GLN A 4 -10.38 -35.35 32.71
C GLN A 4 -11.29 -35.95 31.64
N VAL A 5 -11.19 -35.45 30.39
CA VAL A 5 -11.60 -36.20 29.21
C VAL A 5 -10.44 -36.31 28.23
N GLN A 6 -10.22 -37.51 27.81
CA GLN A 6 -9.12 -38.05 27.03
C GLN A 6 -9.09 -37.54 25.58
N ARG A 7 -7.86 -37.42 25.08
CA ARG A 7 -7.54 -37.29 23.65
C ARG A 7 -7.83 -38.60 22.92
N GLY A 8 -8.47 -38.52 21.77
CA GLY A 8 -8.60 -39.61 20.80
C GLY A 8 -7.86 -39.27 19.52
N ASP A 9 -6.77 -39.99 19.25
CA ASP A 9 -6.07 -39.99 17.97
C ASP A 9 -6.93 -40.69 16.93
N GLY A 10 -7.16 -40.02 15.81
CA GLY A 10 -7.83 -40.59 14.63
C GLY A 10 -7.01 -40.36 13.37
N THR A 11 -6.07 -41.26 13.12
CA THR A 11 -5.37 -41.37 11.83
C THR A 11 -6.33 -41.90 10.74
N CYS A 12 -6.58 -41.13 9.72
CA CYS A 12 -7.32 -41.57 8.54
C CYS A 12 -6.33 -41.90 7.39
N GLN A 13 -6.17 -43.17 7.11
CA GLN A 13 -5.48 -43.70 5.94
C GLN A 13 -6.42 -43.69 4.73
N CYS A 14 -6.07 -42.98 3.67
CA CYS A 14 -6.73 -43.18 2.36
C CYS A 14 -5.96 -44.18 1.53
N LYS A 15 -6.66 -45.25 1.17
CA LYS A 15 -6.22 -46.30 0.21
C LYS A 15 -6.30 -45.77 -1.20
N SER A 16 -5.28 -46.10 -1.98
CA SER A 16 -5.25 -46.01 -3.45
C SER A 16 -5.95 -47.21 -4.06
N ASP A 17 -6.85 -46.98 -5.00
CA ASP A 17 -7.26 -48.02 -5.97
C ASP A 17 -7.08 -47.48 -7.40
N SER A 18 -6.34 -48.28 -8.14
CA SER A 18 -6.04 -48.17 -9.56
C SER A 18 -6.98 -49.02 -10.41
N SER A 19 -7.49 -48.51 -11.51
CA SER A 19 -7.81 -49.18 -12.77
C SER A 19 -8.54 -48.20 -13.69
N GLY A 20 -8.24 -47.96 -14.93
CA GLY A 20 -7.89 -48.73 -16.05
C GLY A 20 -8.38 -47.98 -17.30
N ALA A 21 -7.63 -48.00 -18.34
CA ALA A 21 -7.60 -47.24 -19.58
C ALA A 21 -8.87 -47.20 -20.45
N SER A 22 -9.01 -46.12 -21.27
CA SER A 22 -9.14 -46.23 -22.72
C SER A 22 -9.01 -44.88 -23.44
N ASN A 23 -8.32 -44.93 -24.58
CA ASN A 23 -8.01 -43.89 -25.56
C ASN A 23 -9.23 -43.25 -26.22
N SER A 24 -9.14 -41.93 -26.48
CA SER A 24 -9.54 -41.37 -27.79
C SER A 24 -8.87 -39.98 -27.96
N GLY A 25 -8.19 -39.82 -29.09
CA GLY A 25 -7.43 -38.62 -29.41
C GLY A 25 -8.32 -37.41 -29.72
N GLY A 26 -7.83 -36.26 -29.36
CA GLY A 26 -8.36 -34.98 -29.74
C GLY A 26 -7.22 -33.95 -29.58
N ASP A 27 -6.83 -33.43 -30.73
CA ASP A 27 -5.85 -32.35 -30.91
C ASP A 27 -6.24 -31.15 -30.03
N SER A 28 -5.51 -30.89 -28.96
CA SER A 28 -5.66 -29.71 -28.15
C SER A 28 -4.40 -28.89 -28.25
N SER A 29 -4.52 -27.78 -29.00
CA SER A 29 -3.66 -26.63 -28.92
C SER A 29 -3.23 -26.37 -27.47
N LYS A 30 -1.93 -26.38 -27.21
CA LYS A 30 -1.34 -26.02 -25.96
C LYS A 30 -1.63 -24.51 -25.70
N GLU A 31 -2.74 -24.23 -25.08
CA GLU A 31 -2.88 -23.02 -24.28
C GLU A 31 -1.91 -23.16 -23.10
N SER A 32 -0.81 -22.45 -23.18
CA SER A 32 0.10 -22.28 -22.05
C SER A 32 -0.71 -21.74 -20.88
N SER A 33 -0.90 -22.51 -19.84
CA SER A 33 -1.51 -22.07 -18.60
C SER A 33 -0.61 -20.98 -17.98
N ARG A 34 -0.84 -19.74 -18.38
CA ARG A 34 -0.34 -18.57 -17.68
C ARG A 34 -1.11 -18.46 -16.37
N CYS A 35 -0.62 -19.08 -15.32
CA CYS A 35 -1.23 -18.92 -14.01
C CYS A 35 -0.19 -18.94 -12.91
N SER A 36 0.36 -17.79 -12.61
CA SER A 36 0.69 -17.48 -11.24
C SER A 36 0.47 -15.97 -11.08
N THR A 37 -0.62 -15.70 -10.44
CA THR A 37 -1.03 -14.33 -10.22
C THR A 37 -0.31 -13.78 -9.00
N PRO A 38 0.11 -12.50 -9.01
CA PRO A 38 0.69 -11.81 -7.85
C PRO A 38 -0.13 -11.99 -6.58
N VAL A 39 -1.44 -12.15 -6.71
CA VAL A 39 -2.39 -12.40 -5.61
C VAL A 39 -2.15 -13.74 -4.90
N LEU A 40 -1.75 -14.81 -5.61
CA LEU A 40 -1.45 -16.10 -4.97
C LEU A 40 -0.20 -16.01 -4.09
N ASP A 41 0.81 -15.25 -4.50
CA ASP A 41 2.01 -15.02 -3.69
C ASP A 41 1.71 -14.18 -2.45
N ALA A 42 0.79 -13.22 -2.54
CA ALA A 42 0.39 -12.39 -1.40
C ALA A 42 -0.34 -13.16 -0.29
N TYR A 43 -1.05 -14.23 -0.63
CA TYR A 43 -1.77 -15.06 0.36
C TYR A 43 -0.90 -16.15 1.01
N ARG A 44 0.32 -16.38 0.53
CA ARG A 44 1.24 -17.38 1.10
C ARG A 44 2.24 -16.74 2.03
N SER A 45 2.52 -17.42 3.14
CA SER A 45 3.54 -16.97 4.10
C SER A 45 4.98 -17.29 3.66
N ASP A 46 5.19 -17.47 2.37
CA ASP A 46 6.46 -17.92 1.83
C ASP A 46 7.50 -16.80 1.84
N ARG A 47 8.74 -17.20 2.01
CA ARG A 47 9.90 -16.31 1.93
C ARG A 47 10.14 -15.89 0.49
N LEU A 48 10.84 -14.78 0.29
CA LEU A 48 11.14 -14.28 -1.04
C LEU A 48 11.90 -15.32 -1.89
N ARG A 49 12.90 -16.00 -1.30
CA ARG A 49 13.63 -17.09 -1.96
C ARG A 49 12.71 -18.25 -2.38
N ASP A 50 11.65 -18.56 -1.60
CA ASP A 50 10.70 -19.60 -1.95
C ASP A 50 9.76 -19.16 -3.08
N LYS A 51 9.38 -17.89 -3.09
CA LYS A 51 8.62 -17.28 -4.20
C LYS A 51 9.43 -17.34 -5.49
N MET A 52 10.71 -16.95 -5.46
CA MET A 52 11.62 -17.04 -6.62
C MET A 52 11.73 -18.48 -7.12
N ARG A 53 11.97 -19.44 -6.22
CA ARG A 53 12.09 -20.85 -6.58
C ARG A 53 10.83 -21.36 -7.30
N ARG A 54 9.65 -21.10 -6.75
CA ARG A 54 8.38 -21.51 -7.41
C ARG A 54 8.21 -20.89 -8.79
N ARG A 55 8.54 -19.61 -8.94
CA ARG A 55 8.49 -18.94 -10.24
C ARG A 55 9.45 -19.57 -11.26
N MET A 56 10.65 -19.95 -10.81
CA MET A 56 11.62 -20.68 -11.64
C MET A 56 11.11 -22.07 -12.03
N GLU A 57 10.49 -22.79 -11.08
CA GLU A 57 9.92 -24.12 -11.33
C GLU A 57 8.70 -24.08 -12.26
N SER A 58 7.86 -23.05 -12.17
CA SER A 58 6.70 -22.85 -13.05
C SER A 58 7.08 -22.26 -14.42
N GLY A 59 8.28 -21.67 -14.54
CA GLY A 59 8.70 -20.94 -15.73
C GLY A 59 8.12 -19.52 -15.82
N ASP A 60 7.50 -19.03 -14.74
CA ASP A 60 6.92 -17.69 -14.69
C ASP A 60 8.02 -16.63 -14.52
N ARG A 61 8.03 -15.68 -15.43
CA ARG A 61 8.94 -14.54 -15.38
C ARG A 61 8.43 -13.48 -14.41
N TRP A 62 9.33 -12.77 -13.76
CA TRP A 62 8.99 -11.68 -12.84
C TRP A 62 9.87 -10.45 -13.03
N PHE A 63 9.51 -9.39 -12.35
CA PHE A 63 10.34 -8.19 -12.24
C PHE A 63 10.37 -7.67 -10.80
N SER A 64 11.37 -6.85 -10.51
CA SER A 64 11.54 -6.12 -9.27
C SER A 64 12.00 -4.69 -9.53
N LEU A 65 11.87 -3.80 -8.53
CA LEU A 65 12.05 -2.36 -8.71
C LEU A 65 12.88 -1.78 -7.57
N GLU A 66 13.92 -1.00 -7.89
CA GLU A 66 14.69 -0.25 -6.89
C GLU A 66 14.18 1.18 -6.74
N PHE A 67 14.18 1.64 -5.48
CA PHE A 67 13.82 3.02 -5.13
C PHE A 67 14.81 3.63 -4.14
N PHE A 68 15.01 4.94 -4.28
CA PHE A 68 15.77 5.73 -3.33
C PHE A 68 14.85 6.32 -2.25
N PRO A 69 15.29 6.38 -0.98
CA PRO A 69 14.56 7.07 0.05
C PRO A 69 14.44 8.56 -0.28
N PRO A 70 13.34 9.22 0.09
CA PRO A 70 13.13 10.63 -0.19
C PRO A 70 13.95 11.51 0.78
N ARG A 71 14.21 12.76 0.39
CA ARG A 71 14.92 13.72 1.25
C ARG A 71 13.97 14.61 2.08
N THR A 72 12.70 14.63 1.74
CA THR A 72 11.68 15.49 2.36
C THR A 72 10.40 14.70 2.62
N ALA A 73 9.61 15.14 3.59
CA ALA A 73 8.32 14.55 3.92
C ALA A 73 7.35 14.52 2.72
N SER A 74 7.29 15.60 1.94
CA SER A 74 6.50 15.62 0.70
C SER A 74 7.02 14.64 -0.34
N GLY A 75 8.34 14.44 -0.41
CA GLY A 75 8.97 13.40 -1.22
C GLY A 75 8.57 12.00 -0.78
N ALA A 76 8.40 11.76 0.52
CA ALA A 76 7.93 10.48 1.05
C ALA A 76 6.50 10.17 0.61
N VAL A 77 5.58 11.13 0.72
CA VAL A 77 4.20 10.99 0.24
C VAL A 77 4.16 10.66 -1.25
N ASN A 78 4.96 11.38 -2.06
CA ASN A 78 5.06 11.13 -3.50
C ASN A 78 5.62 9.73 -3.82
N LEU A 79 6.61 9.27 -3.05
CA LEU A 79 7.19 7.95 -3.24
C LEU A 79 6.19 6.83 -2.89
N ILE A 80 5.47 6.98 -1.79
CA ILE A 80 4.43 6.01 -1.39
C ILE A 80 3.32 5.94 -2.44
N SER A 81 2.85 7.08 -2.96
CA SER A 81 1.89 7.10 -4.07
C SER A 81 2.43 6.42 -5.33
N ARG A 82 3.75 6.47 -5.56
CA ARG A 82 4.40 5.76 -6.65
C ARG A 82 4.47 4.26 -6.40
N PHE A 83 4.68 3.83 -5.15
CA PHE A 83 4.57 2.42 -4.77
C PHE A 83 3.20 1.84 -5.11
N ASP A 84 2.12 2.56 -4.82
CA ASP A 84 0.77 2.13 -5.18
C ASP A 84 0.62 1.97 -6.71
N ARG A 85 1.06 2.95 -7.49
CA ARG A 85 0.98 2.88 -8.96
C ARG A 85 1.86 1.81 -9.58
N MET A 86 3.12 1.72 -9.17
CA MET A 86 4.07 0.74 -9.72
C MET A 86 3.85 -0.66 -9.12
N GLY A 87 3.37 -0.73 -7.88
CA GLY A 87 3.00 -1.98 -7.21
C GLY A 87 1.82 -2.68 -7.85
N SER A 88 0.89 -1.93 -8.48
CA SER A 88 -0.24 -2.52 -9.22
C SER A 88 0.19 -3.39 -10.41
N GLY A 89 1.40 -3.20 -10.93
CA GLY A 89 1.98 -4.03 -11.99
C GLY A 89 2.45 -5.41 -11.53
N GLY A 90 2.46 -5.68 -10.22
CA GLY A 90 2.80 -6.98 -9.65
C GLY A 90 4.30 -7.28 -9.56
N PRO A 91 5.17 -6.36 -9.10
CA PRO A 91 6.57 -6.69 -8.83
C PRO A 91 6.67 -7.84 -7.82
N LEU A 92 7.63 -8.74 -7.99
CA LEU A 92 7.86 -9.81 -7.02
C LEU A 92 8.33 -9.23 -5.69
N PHE A 93 9.14 -8.17 -5.76
CA PHE A 93 9.59 -7.36 -4.63
C PHE A 93 10.01 -5.97 -5.10
N ILE A 94 10.19 -5.07 -4.15
CA ILE A 94 10.89 -3.81 -4.34
C ILE A 94 12.09 -3.75 -3.39
N ASP A 95 13.08 -2.92 -3.70
CA ASP A 95 14.17 -2.66 -2.78
C ASP A 95 14.38 -1.16 -2.55
N ILE A 96 14.82 -0.85 -1.34
CA ILE A 96 15.04 0.52 -0.87
C ILE A 96 16.51 0.69 -0.54
N THR A 97 17.14 1.63 -1.25
CA THR A 97 18.56 1.90 -1.09
C THR A 97 18.89 2.49 0.28
N TRP A 98 20.08 2.18 0.79
CA TRP A 98 20.62 2.72 2.05
C TRP A 98 21.48 3.95 1.75
N HIS A 99 21.02 5.14 2.16
CA HIS A 99 21.77 6.37 1.94
C HIS A 99 22.34 6.90 3.24
N PRO A 100 23.66 6.73 3.50
CA PRO A 100 24.28 7.06 4.80
C PRO A 100 24.03 8.49 5.28
N ALA A 101 24.05 9.47 4.37
CA ALA A 101 23.81 10.88 4.72
C ALA A 101 22.36 11.19 5.14
N GLY A 102 21.42 10.27 4.93
CA GLY A 102 20.00 10.43 5.26
C GLY A 102 19.61 9.83 6.62
N ASP A 103 20.56 9.38 7.43
CA ASP A 103 20.29 8.65 8.69
C ASP A 103 19.32 7.47 8.46
N PRO A 104 19.71 6.52 7.61
CA PRO A 104 18.80 5.55 7.00
C PRO A 104 18.17 4.56 8.00
N GLY A 105 18.76 4.36 9.15
CA GLY A 105 18.24 3.50 10.23
C GLY A 105 17.40 4.22 11.27
N SER A 106 17.19 5.54 11.14
CA SER A 106 16.43 6.35 12.11
C SER A 106 14.92 6.13 11.99
N ASP A 107 14.17 6.74 12.92
CA ASP A 107 12.70 6.77 12.89
C ASP A 107 12.13 7.90 12.02
N LYS A 108 12.98 8.64 11.32
CA LYS A 108 12.52 9.68 10.40
C LYS A 108 11.71 9.07 9.26
N GLU A 109 10.59 9.70 8.94
CA GLU A 109 9.68 9.29 7.85
C GLU A 109 10.36 9.16 6.47
N THR A 110 11.52 9.80 6.29
CA THR A 110 12.32 9.77 5.06
C THR A 110 13.45 8.75 5.10
N SER A 111 13.64 8.04 6.21
CA SER A 111 14.71 7.04 6.33
C SER A 111 14.43 5.80 5.49
N SER A 112 15.48 5.13 5.03
CA SER A 112 15.36 3.87 4.27
C SER A 112 14.57 2.82 5.06
N MET A 113 14.81 2.72 6.37
CA MET A 113 14.13 1.81 7.28
C MET A 113 12.61 2.05 7.30
N MET A 114 12.19 3.30 7.49
CA MET A 114 10.78 3.65 7.57
C MET A 114 10.07 3.55 6.22
N ILE A 115 10.74 3.89 5.12
CA ILE A 115 10.19 3.72 3.77
C ILE A 115 10.00 2.24 3.44
N ALA A 116 10.97 1.37 3.75
CA ALA A 116 10.84 -0.08 3.54
C ALA A 116 9.72 -0.67 4.41
N SER A 117 9.64 -0.26 5.67
CA SER A 117 8.55 -0.66 6.57
C SER A 117 7.19 -0.21 6.04
N THR A 118 7.08 1.02 5.52
CA THR A 118 5.85 1.53 4.93
C THR A 118 5.45 0.73 3.69
N ALA A 119 6.40 0.38 2.82
CA ALA A 119 6.13 -0.45 1.64
C ALA A 119 5.54 -1.81 2.02
N VAL A 120 6.12 -2.48 3.02
CA VAL A 120 5.64 -3.80 3.50
C VAL A 120 4.29 -3.68 4.19
N ASN A 121 4.20 -2.80 5.19
CA ASN A 121 3.05 -2.76 6.10
C ASN A 121 1.84 -2.03 5.52
N TYR A 122 2.04 -1.25 4.51
CA TYR A 122 1.16 -0.24 3.99
C TYR A 122 0.77 -0.46 2.53
N CYS A 123 1.75 -0.66 1.63
CA CYS A 123 1.49 -0.91 0.22
C CYS A 123 1.37 -2.41 -0.09
N GLY A 124 1.62 -3.28 0.89
CA GLY A 124 1.57 -4.74 0.70
C GLY A 124 2.67 -5.27 -0.23
N LEU A 125 3.76 -4.52 -0.39
CA LEU A 125 4.86 -4.88 -1.27
C LEU A 125 5.94 -5.63 -0.51
N GLU A 126 6.37 -6.79 -1.02
CA GLU A 126 7.56 -7.47 -0.50
C GLU A 126 8.76 -6.53 -0.69
N SER A 127 9.50 -6.26 0.38
CA SER A 127 10.56 -5.24 0.33
C SER A 127 11.89 -5.80 0.80
N ILE A 128 12.96 -5.40 0.13
CA ILE A 128 14.35 -5.61 0.52
C ILE A 128 14.89 -4.28 1.04
N LEU A 129 15.48 -4.28 2.22
CA LEU A 129 16.21 -3.14 2.74
C LEU A 129 17.68 -3.29 2.40
N HIS A 130 18.27 -2.33 1.69
CA HIS A 130 19.72 -2.28 1.57
C HIS A 130 20.34 -1.95 2.93
N LEU A 131 21.45 -2.55 3.26
CA LEU A 131 22.20 -2.29 4.49
C LEU A 131 23.69 -2.28 4.17
N THR A 132 24.34 -1.12 4.40
CA THR A 132 25.77 -0.98 4.24
C THR A 132 26.48 -1.16 5.58
N CYS A 133 27.63 -1.82 5.59
CA CYS A 133 28.38 -2.10 6.82
C CYS A 133 29.62 -1.22 7.02
N CYS A 134 30.10 -0.53 5.99
CA CYS A 134 31.27 0.34 6.06
C CYS A 134 31.04 1.48 7.06
N ASN A 135 32.03 1.78 7.89
CA ASN A 135 31.99 2.83 8.92
C ASN A 135 30.83 2.66 9.93
N GLN A 136 30.48 1.42 10.25
CA GLN A 136 29.43 1.09 11.22
C GLN A 136 29.95 0.01 12.19
N SER A 137 29.76 0.24 13.50
CA SER A 137 30.06 -0.78 14.51
C SER A 137 29.12 -1.98 14.40
N LYS A 138 29.57 -3.15 14.86
CA LYS A 138 28.76 -4.38 14.92
C LYS A 138 27.49 -4.19 15.73
N GLU A 139 27.60 -3.49 16.87
CA GLU A 139 26.46 -3.19 17.74
C GLU A 139 25.37 -2.40 17.00
N LYS A 140 25.77 -1.36 16.26
CA LYS A 140 24.86 -0.51 15.50
C LYS A 140 24.18 -1.29 14.37
N ILE A 141 24.91 -2.11 13.64
CA ILE A 141 24.36 -2.99 12.60
C ILE A 141 23.37 -3.99 13.20
N THR A 142 23.73 -4.62 14.33
CA THR A 142 22.82 -5.54 15.06
C THR A 142 21.54 -4.82 15.49
N GLY A 143 21.65 -3.58 15.97
CA GLY A 143 20.50 -2.74 16.32
C GLY A 143 19.59 -2.46 15.11
N TYR A 144 20.17 -2.16 13.94
CA TYR A 144 19.38 -1.96 12.71
C TYR A 144 18.67 -3.25 12.26
N LEU A 145 19.34 -4.39 12.32
CA LEU A 145 18.75 -5.68 11.97
C LEU A 145 17.63 -6.07 12.95
N ALA A 146 17.83 -5.86 14.25
CA ALA A 146 16.79 -6.09 15.26
C ALA A 146 15.57 -5.19 15.02
N LYS A 147 15.79 -3.91 14.69
CA LYS A 147 14.73 -2.97 14.31
C LYS A 147 14.02 -3.40 13.03
N ALA A 148 14.76 -3.79 11.98
CA ALA A 148 14.19 -4.30 10.74
C ALA A 148 13.29 -5.52 11.01
N LYS A 149 13.76 -6.46 11.85
CA LYS A 149 12.99 -7.63 12.28
C LYS A 149 11.71 -7.23 13.03
N HIS A 150 11.79 -6.27 13.94
CA HIS A 150 10.64 -5.74 14.67
C HIS A 150 9.61 -5.11 13.73
N LEU A 151 10.06 -4.36 12.74
CA LEU A 151 9.21 -3.73 11.71
C LEU A 151 8.65 -4.72 10.67
N GLY A 152 8.97 -6.02 10.77
CA GLY A 152 8.47 -7.06 9.87
C GLY A 152 9.22 -7.18 8.54
N LEU A 153 10.36 -6.49 8.38
CA LEU A 153 11.22 -6.64 7.22
C LEU A 153 11.92 -8.00 7.28
N LYS A 154 11.90 -8.72 6.17
CA LYS A 154 12.43 -10.08 6.07
C LYS A 154 13.60 -10.23 5.11
N ASN A 155 13.89 -9.22 4.32
CA ASN A 155 14.86 -9.31 3.26
C ASN A 155 15.88 -8.18 3.39
N ILE A 156 17.16 -8.52 3.33
CA ILE A 156 18.28 -7.59 3.44
C ILE A 156 19.19 -7.74 2.23
N MET A 157 19.53 -6.61 1.59
CA MET A 157 20.64 -6.57 0.65
C MET A 157 21.91 -6.16 1.39
N ALA A 158 22.80 -7.11 1.59
CA ALA A 158 24.06 -6.91 2.33
C ALA A 158 25.11 -6.29 1.42
N LEU A 159 25.52 -5.06 1.73
CA LEU A 159 26.45 -4.26 0.97
C LEU A 159 27.65 -3.83 1.84
N ARG A 160 28.80 -3.63 1.22
CA ARG A 160 29.92 -2.95 1.88
C ARG A 160 29.59 -1.48 2.10
N GLY A 161 29.11 -0.80 1.07
CA GLY A 161 28.98 0.66 0.97
C GLY A 161 30.28 1.33 0.52
N ASP A 162 30.20 2.62 0.24
CA ASP A 162 31.35 3.45 -0.13
C ASP A 162 31.98 4.06 1.11
N PRO A 163 33.30 4.09 1.23
CA PRO A 163 33.99 4.76 2.33
C PRO A 163 33.66 6.26 2.35
N ILE A 164 33.48 6.80 3.54
CA ILE A 164 33.28 8.24 3.72
C ILE A 164 34.65 8.90 3.92
N GLY A 165 35.16 9.55 2.88
CA GLY A 165 36.48 10.22 2.88
C GLY A 165 37.55 9.50 2.06
N GLU A 166 38.73 10.16 1.92
CA GLU A 166 39.87 9.61 1.17
C GLU A 166 40.69 8.60 1.99
N ASP A 167 40.62 8.70 3.31
CA ASP A 167 41.35 7.81 4.25
C ASP A 167 40.36 6.81 4.87
N TRP A 168 40.29 5.61 4.30
CA TRP A 168 39.54 4.50 4.89
C TRP A 168 40.46 3.75 5.84
N GLU A 169 40.17 3.82 7.14
CA GLU A 169 40.78 2.97 8.15
C GLU A 169 39.85 1.80 8.51
N GLU A 170 40.43 0.61 8.66
CA GLU A 170 39.67 -0.55 9.13
C GLU A 170 39.20 -0.30 10.56
N GLU A 171 37.88 -0.38 10.80
CA GLU A 171 37.34 -0.33 12.17
C GLU A 171 37.61 -1.66 12.89
N GLU A 172 38.31 -1.62 14.01
CA GLU A 172 38.65 -2.83 14.82
C GLU A 172 37.37 -3.59 15.25
N ASP A 173 36.25 -2.89 15.49
CA ASP A 173 34.95 -3.45 15.89
C ASP A 173 33.87 -3.40 14.80
N GLY A 174 34.24 -3.16 13.55
CA GLY A 174 33.34 -3.02 12.41
C GLY A 174 33.34 -4.22 11.46
N PHE A 175 32.77 -3.98 10.29
CA PHE A 175 32.79 -4.90 9.15
C PHE A 175 33.54 -4.26 7.99
N ASN A 176 34.47 -5.00 7.39
CA ASN A 176 35.27 -4.51 6.29
C ASN A 176 34.68 -4.84 4.91
N TYR A 177 33.93 -5.94 4.84
CA TYR A 177 33.35 -6.43 3.59
C TYR A 177 31.92 -6.92 3.77
N ALA A 178 31.16 -6.95 2.69
CA ALA A 178 29.79 -7.46 2.68
C ALA A 178 29.68 -8.93 3.15
N ILE A 179 30.71 -9.73 2.94
CA ILE A 179 30.75 -11.11 3.43
C ILE A 179 30.70 -11.19 4.95
N ASP A 180 31.34 -10.24 5.65
CA ASP A 180 31.33 -10.19 7.11
C ASP A 180 29.92 -9.88 7.63
N LEU A 181 29.22 -8.99 6.93
CA LEU A 181 27.82 -8.69 7.20
C LEU A 181 26.92 -9.91 6.97
N VAL A 182 27.10 -10.65 5.88
CA VAL A 182 26.34 -11.88 5.59
C VAL A 182 26.54 -12.91 6.71
N LYS A 183 27.79 -13.15 7.12
CA LYS A 183 28.11 -14.08 8.23
C LYS A 183 27.49 -13.62 9.55
N HIS A 184 27.54 -12.32 9.84
CA HIS A 184 26.95 -11.75 11.04
C HIS A 184 25.41 -11.91 11.06
N ILE A 185 24.73 -11.61 9.94
CA ILE A 185 23.28 -11.80 9.86
C ILE A 185 22.92 -13.27 10.13
N ARG A 186 23.66 -14.22 9.55
CA ARG A 186 23.41 -15.64 9.77
C ARG A 186 23.69 -16.10 11.20
N SER A 187 24.72 -15.53 11.87
CA SER A 187 25.06 -15.88 13.26
C SER A 187 24.06 -15.32 14.28
N GLU A 188 23.55 -14.09 14.08
CA GLU A 188 22.72 -13.41 15.07
C GLU A 188 21.20 -13.61 14.83
N PHE A 189 20.80 -13.85 13.58
CA PHE A 189 19.39 -13.94 13.21
C PHE A 189 19.02 -15.26 12.52
N ASP A 190 19.94 -16.21 12.51
CA ASP A 190 19.76 -17.53 11.88
C ASP A 190 19.24 -17.41 10.44
N ASP A 191 18.10 -18.02 10.20
CA ASP A 191 17.42 -18.05 8.91
C ASP A 191 16.27 -17.01 8.79
N TYR A 192 16.19 -16.03 9.70
CA TYR A 192 15.10 -15.06 9.67
C TYR A 192 15.09 -14.20 8.41
N PHE A 193 16.24 -13.70 7.97
CA PHE A 193 16.35 -12.86 6.78
C PHE A 193 16.68 -13.67 5.53
N ASP A 194 16.06 -13.34 4.41
CA ASP A 194 16.59 -13.67 3.10
C ASP A 194 17.65 -12.62 2.73
N ILE A 195 18.82 -13.07 2.31
CA ILE A 195 19.98 -12.20 2.06
C ILE A 195 20.27 -12.12 0.57
N CYS A 196 20.21 -10.90 0.04
CA CYS A 196 20.69 -10.55 -1.28
C CYS A 196 22.11 -9.98 -1.21
N VAL A 197 22.91 -10.21 -2.23
CA VAL A 197 24.22 -9.59 -2.40
C VAL A 197 24.40 -9.05 -3.83
N ALA A 198 25.28 -8.05 -3.97
CA ALA A 198 25.59 -7.47 -5.27
C ALA A 198 26.58 -8.32 -6.06
N GLY A 199 26.35 -8.45 -7.39
CA GLY A 199 27.27 -8.96 -8.38
C GLY A 199 27.69 -7.86 -9.36
N HIS A 200 28.93 -7.91 -9.91
CA HIS A 200 29.48 -6.87 -10.77
C HIS A 200 29.97 -7.46 -12.10
N PRO A 201 29.12 -7.50 -13.14
CA PRO A 201 29.47 -8.09 -14.44
C PRO A 201 30.64 -7.39 -15.15
N GLU A 202 30.88 -6.12 -14.85
CA GLU A 202 31.94 -5.27 -15.46
C GLU A 202 32.96 -4.79 -14.41
N ALA A 203 33.26 -5.62 -13.40
CA ALA A 203 34.26 -5.28 -12.38
C ALA A 203 35.67 -5.12 -12.98
N GLU A 204 36.42 -4.11 -12.52
CA GLU A 204 37.82 -3.89 -12.95
C GLU A 204 38.69 -5.14 -12.67
N SER A 205 38.51 -5.78 -11.53
CA SER A 205 39.18 -7.02 -11.13
C SER A 205 38.20 -8.19 -11.18
N TYR A 206 37.72 -8.51 -12.38
CA TYR A 206 36.61 -9.45 -12.63
C TYR A 206 36.75 -10.80 -11.92
N GLU A 207 37.92 -11.46 -12.06
CA GLU A 207 38.12 -12.78 -11.43
C GLU A 207 38.16 -12.72 -9.89
N ALA A 208 38.68 -11.62 -9.33
CA ALA A 208 38.69 -11.42 -7.88
C ALA A 208 37.26 -11.16 -7.38
N ASP A 209 36.48 -10.33 -8.07
CA ASP A 209 35.09 -10.04 -7.72
C ASP A 209 34.21 -11.30 -7.80
N LEU A 210 34.45 -12.12 -8.83
CA LEU A 210 33.72 -13.39 -9.00
C LEU A 210 34.00 -14.36 -7.84
N ARG A 211 35.25 -14.45 -7.36
CA ARG A 211 35.59 -15.25 -6.17
C ARG A 211 34.92 -14.68 -4.91
N HIS A 212 35.01 -13.37 -4.70
CA HIS A 212 34.34 -12.73 -3.57
C HIS A 212 32.81 -12.92 -3.60
N LEU A 213 32.20 -12.94 -4.79
CA LEU A 213 30.78 -13.25 -4.94
C LEU A 213 30.49 -14.70 -4.50
N LYS A 214 31.33 -15.65 -4.92
CA LYS A 214 31.21 -17.05 -4.47
C LYS A 214 31.31 -17.18 -2.95
N GLU A 215 32.27 -16.50 -2.34
CA GLU A 215 32.44 -16.48 -0.89
C GLU A 215 31.21 -15.91 -0.15
N LYS A 216 30.57 -14.85 -0.70
CA LYS A 216 29.32 -14.27 -0.14
C LYS A 216 28.16 -15.27 -0.22
N VAL A 217 28.04 -16.00 -1.34
CA VAL A 217 27.01 -17.02 -1.51
C VAL A 217 27.27 -18.20 -0.57
N ASP A 218 28.51 -18.67 -0.45
CA ASP A 218 28.87 -19.76 0.47
C ASP A 218 28.70 -19.37 1.95
N ALA A 219 28.80 -18.08 2.27
CA ALA A 219 28.53 -17.56 3.59
C ALA A 219 27.02 -17.51 3.93
N GLY A 220 26.13 -17.74 2.96
CA GLY A 220 24.70 -17.86 3.16
C GLY A 220 23.84 -16.81 2.46
N ALA A 221 24.31 -16.14 1.41
CA ALA A 221 23.45 -15.31 0.57
C ALA A 221 22.50 -16.19 -0.26
N ASP A 222 21.23 -15.79 -0.34
CA ASP A 222 20.16 -16.56 -0.99
C ASP A 222 20.03 -16.26 -2.50
N PHE A 223 20.36 -15.05 -2.93
CA PHE A 223 20.31 -14.63 -4.33
C PHE A 223 21.18 -13.40 -4.60
N VAL A 224 21.33 -13.08 -5.87
CA VAL A 224 22.21 -12.01 -6.34
C VAL A 224 21.42 -11.04 -7.22
N ILE A 225 21.62 -9.73 -7.04
CA ILE A 225 21.23 -8.68 -7.99
C ILE A 225 22.51 -8.08 -8.55
N THR A 226 22.61 -7.96 -9.89
CA THR A 226 23.84 -7.40 -10.48
C THR A 226 23.77 -5.88 -10.56
N GLN A 227 24.95 -5.24 -10.57
CA GLN A 227 25.08 -3.86 -11.05
C GLN A 227 24.54 -3.77 -12.49
N LEU A 228 24.06 -2.59 -12.86
CA LEU A 228 23.58 -2.34 -14.22
C LEU A 228 24.71 -2.54 -15.25
N PHE A 229 24.29 -2.84 -16.46
CA PHE A 229 25.14 -3.01 -17.64
C PHE A 229 24.34 -2.57 -18.88
N PHE A 230 25.02 -2.39 -20.02
CA PHE A 230 24.38 -1.92 -21.24
C PHE A 230 24.30 -2.97 -22.35
N ARG A 231 24.99 -4.11 -22.22
CA ARG A 231 25.04 -5.20 -23.21
C ARG A 231 24.59 -6.52 -22.58
N PRO A 232 23.59 -7.22 -23.15
CA PRO A 232 23.12 -8.48 -22.60
C PRO A 232 24.19 -9.57 -22.54
N ASP A 233 25.14 -9.58 -23.50
CA ASP A 233 26.23 -10.58 -23.55
C ASP A 233 27.15 -10.48 -22.34
N THR A 234 27.39 -9.27 -21.83
CA THR A 234 28.14 -9.04 -20.57
C THR A 234 27.54 -9.80 -19.41
N PHE A 235 26.22 -9.69 -19.23
CA PHE A 235 25.53 -10.40 -18.16
C PHE A 235 25.48 -11.91 -18.40
N LEU A 236 25.19 -12.35 -19.62
CA LEU A 236 25.11 -13.80 -19.94
C LEU A 236 26.45 -14.49 -19.71
N LYS A 237 27.56 -13.85 -20.09
CA LYS A 237 28.92 -14.34 -19.78
C LYS A 237 29.13 -14.42 -18.26
N PHE A 238 28.84 -13.34 -17.53
CA PHE A 238 28.94 -13.33 -16.06
C PHE A 238 28.13 -14.44 -15.41
N LEU A 239 26.90 -14.68 -15.89
CA LEU A 239 26.05 -15.74 -15.38
C LEU A 239 26.66 -17.13 -15.61
N ASP A 240 27.21 -17.39 -16.81
CA ASP A 240 27.86 -18.66 -17.13
C ASP A 240 29.13 -18.85 -16.28
N ASP A 241 29.93 -17.83 -16.07
CA ASP A 241 31.12 -17.87 -15.20
C ASP A 241 30.72 -18.12 -13.73
N CYS A 242 29.65 -17.48 -13.23
CA CYS A 242 29.09 -17.77 -11.90
C CYS A 242 28.67 -19.24 -11.77
N ARG A 243 28.00 -19.79 -12.78
CA ARG A 243 27.61 -21.21 -12.79
C ARG A 243 28.82 -22.14 -12.82
N ALA A 244 29.86 -21.80 -13.57
CA ALA A 244 31.08 -22.59 -13.67
C ALA A 244 31.83 -22.72 -12.33
N ILE A 245 31.78 -21.68 -11.47
CA ILE A 245 32.38 -21.72 -10.12
C ILE A 245 31.42 -22.24 -9.03
N GLY A 246 30.23 -22.74 -9.42
CA GLY A 246 29.28 -23.38 -8.52
C GLY A 246 28.33 -22.44 -7.75
N ILE A 247 28.05 -21.25 -8.26
CA ILE A 247 26.96 -20.40 -7.76
C ILE A 247 25.66 -20.89 -8.39
N THR A 248 24.73 -21.42 -7.59
CA THR A 248 23.47 -22.00 -8.07
C THR A 248 22.24 -21.17 -7.75
N CYS A 249 22.35 -20.21 -6.82
CA CYS A 249 21.24 -19.33 -6.44
C CYS A 249 20.78 -18.44 -7.60
N PRO A 250 19.56 -17.84 -7.54
CA PRO A 250 19.09 -16.91 -8.54
C PRO A 250 20.03 -15.71 -8.69
N ILE A 251 20.28 -15.30 -9.95
CA ILE A 251 21.05 -14.10 -10.28
C ILE A 251 20.17 -13.25 -11.19
N LEU A 252 19.83 -12.04 -10.74
CA LEU A 252 18.93 -11.12 -11.43
C LEU A 252 19.75 -10.03 -12.13
N PRO A 253 19.52 -9.79 -13.42
CA PRO A 253 20.16 -8.69 -14.13
C PRO A 253 19.60 -7.34 -13.71
N GLY A 254 20.48 -6.40 -13.39
CA GLY A 254 20.15 -5.02 -13.10
C GLY A 254 19.98 -4.21 -14.39
N ILE A 255 18.78 -3.72 -14.65
CA ILE A 255 18.37 -2.99 -15.84
C ILE A 255 18.15 -1.52 -15.52
N PHE A 256 18.77 -0.65 -16.30
CA PHE A 256 18.57 0.80 -16.19
C PHE A 256 17.98 1.35 -17.50
N PRO A 257 16.67 1.66 -17.55
CA PRO A 257 16.09 2.36 -18.67
C PRO A 257 16.63 3.81 -18.74
N ILE A 258 17.29 4.17 -19.83
CA ILE A 258 17.84 5.52 -20.01
C ILE A 258 16.68 6.51 -20.17
N GLN A 259 16.63 7.54 -19.31
CA GLN A 259 15.49 8.47 -19.24
C GLN A 259 15.84 9.93 -19.52
N GLY A 260 17.13 10.27 -19.62
CA GLY A 260 17.62 11.61 -19.90
C GLY A 260 19.13 11.67 -19.85
N TYR A 261 19.71 12.63 -20.55
CA TYR A 261 21.16 12.78 -20.71
C TYR A 261 21.88 12.99 -19.37
N GLN A 262 21.38 13.91 -18.55
CA GLN A 262 22.02 14.24 -17.27
C GLN A 262 21.95 13.08 -16.27
N SER A 263 20.83 12.37 -16.22
CA SER A 263 20.67 11.21 -15.34
C SER A 263 21.60 10.06 -15.74
N LEU A 264 21.81 9.84 -17.04
CA LEU A 264 22.78 8.86 -17.53
C LEU A 264 24.21 9.26 -17.13
N ARG A 265 24.61 10.50 -17.37
CA ARG A 265 25.96 10.99 -17.00
C ARG A 265 26.22 10.90 -15.48
N GLN A 266 25.23 11.24 -14.67
CA GLN A 266 25.35 11.13 -13.22
C GLN A 266 25.50 9.68 -12.79
N LEU A 267 24.71 8.79 -13.37
CA LEU A 267 24.77 7.36 -13.06
C LEU A 267 26.12 6.76 -13.42
N VAL A 268 26.61 7.04 -14.63
CA VAL A 268 27.94 6.60 -15.11
C VAL A 268 29.05 7.08 -14.18
N LYS A 269 28.97 8.34 -13.73
CA LYS A 269 29.94 8.89 -12.77
C LYS A 269 29.92 8.14 -11.43
N LEU A 270 28.74 7.72 -10.97
CA LEU A 270 28.60 7.00 -9.70
C LEU A 270 28.98 5.52 -9.83
N SER A 271 28.59 4.87 -10.93
CA SER A 271 28.84 3.44 -11.16
C SER A 271 30.21 3.13 -11.73
N LYS A 272 30.92 4.14 -12.24
CA LYS A 272 32.19 4.03 -12.98
C LYS A 272 32.10 3.13 -14.22
N LEU A 273 30.92 2.89 -14.75
CA LEU A 273 30.68 2.12 -15.96
C LEU A 273 30.92 2.94 -17.21
N GLU A 274 31.36 2.29 -18.28
CA GLU A 274 31.50 2.92 -19.60
C GLU A 274 30.21 2.74 -20.40
N VAL A 275 29.67 3.85 -20.95
CA VAL A 275 28.56 3.78 -21.89
C VAL A 275 29.08 3.33 -23.24
N PRO A 276 28.55 2.26 -23.85
CA PRO A 276 28.91 1.83 -25.17
C PRO A 276 28.82 2.97 -26.20
N GLU A 277 29.77 3.00 -27.13
CA GLU A 277 29.83 4.05 -28.14
C GLU A 277 28.57 4.12 -29.00
N GLU A 278 27.92 2.98 -29.26
CA GLU A 278 26.68 2.87 -30.01
C GLU A 278 25.54 3.65 -29.32
N ILE A 279 25.48 3.61 -28.00
CA ILE A 279 24.49 4.36 -27.21
C ILE A 279 24.82 5.85 -27.23
N THR A 280 26.09 6.18 -27.04
CA THR A 280 26.57 7.58 -27.03
C THR A 280 26.30 8.27 -28.37
N GLN A 281 26.55 7.59 -29.49
CA GLN A 281 26.32 8.11 -30.86
C GLN A 281 24.85 8.43 -31.11
N VAL A 282 23.91 7.69 -30.50
CA VAL A 282 22.47 7.96 -30.62
C VAL A 282 22.02 9.07 -29.68
N ILE A 283 22.54 9.10 -28.45
CA ILE A 283 22.06 10.03 -27.42
C ILE A 283 22.64 11.44 -27.59
N GLU A 284 23.90 11.57 -27.96
CA GLU A 284 24.60 12.87 -28.04
C GLU A 284 23.89 13.87 -28.99
N PRO A 285 23.44 13.47 -30.20
CA PRO A 285 22.71 14.38 -31.10
C PRO A 285 21.35 14.84 -30.55
N ILE A 286 20.74 14.09 -29.62
CA ILE A 286 19.40 14.37 -29.06
C ILE A 286 19.44 14.76 -27.58
N LYS A 287 20.60 15.11 -27.04
CA LYS A 287 20.83 15.35 -25.60
C LYS A 287 19.93 16.39 -24.96
N ASP A 288 19.43 17.34 -25.74
CA ASP A 288 18.53 18.41 -25.30
C ASP A 288 17.03 18.01 -25.42
N ASN A 289 16.73 16.78 -25.86
CA ASN A 289 15.39 16.25 -26.01
C ASN A 289 15.16 15.01 -25.13
N ASP A 290 14.80 15.24 -23.88
CA ASP A 290 14.55 14.16 -22.89
C ASP A 290 13.48 13.16 -23.35
N ALA A 291 12.49 13.60 -24.14
CA ALA A 291 11.46 12.70 -24.66
C ALA A 291 12.03 11.71 -25.68
N ALA A 292 12.89 12.19 -26.59
CA ALA A 292 13.57 11.34 -27.55
C ALA A 292 14.53 10.36 -26.88
N ILE A 293 15.31 10.83 -25.90
CA ILE A 293 16.22 9.98 -25.11
C ILE A 293 15.43 8.90 -24.36
N ARG A 294 14.33 9.26 -23.70
CA ARG A 294 13.49 8.30 -22.99
C ARG A 294 12.90 7.24 -23.93
N ASN A 295 12.41 7.63 -25.10
CA ASN A 295 11.90 6.68 -26.09
C ASN A 295 12.99 5.71 -26.56
N TYR A 296 14.19 6.21 -26.84
CA TYR A 296 15.35 5.37 -27.17
C TYR A 296 15.67 4.42 -26.01
N GLY A 297 15.75 4.92 -24.78
CA GLY A 297 16.07 4.13 -23.60
C GLY A 297 15.03 3.04 -23.29
N ILE A 298 13.75 3.29 -23.58
CA ILE A 298 12.69 2.28 -23.48
C ILE A 298 12.96 1.16 -24.48
N GLN A 299 13.20 1.47 -25.75
CA GLN A 299 13.46 0.47 -26.78
C GLN A 299 14.72 -0.35 -26.49
N GLN A 300 15.81 0.30 -26.12
CA GLN A 300 17.06 -0.35 -25.75
C GLN A 300 16.88 -1.31 -24.56
N ALA A 301 16.14 -0.88 -23.51
CA ALA A 301 15.88 -1.72 -22.36
C ALA A 301 14.97 -2.92 -22.71
N VAL A 302 13.95 -2.72 -23.56
CA VAL A 302 13.07 -3.80 -24.05
C VAL A 302 13.85 -4.83 -24.83
N GLU A 303 14.69 -4.41 -25.77
CA GLU A 303 15.53 -5.32 -26.57
C GLU A 303 16.49 -6.11 -25.70
N MET A 304 17.19 -5.44 -24.78
CA MET A 304 18.08 -6.09 -23.83
C MET A 304 17.35 -7.11 -22.95
N CYS A 305 16.23 -6.74 -22.37
CA CYS A 305 15.42 -7.65 -21.53
C CYS A 305 14.91 -8.86 -22.33
N ARG A 306 14.50 -8.68 -23.59
CA ARG A 306 14.09 -9.79 -24.46
C ARG A 306 15.21 -10.79 -24.66
N VAL A 307 16.40 -10.33 -25.02
CA VAL A 307 17.57 -11.22 -25.19
C VAL A 307 17.85 -11.99 -23.90
N LEU A 308 17.83 -11.31 -22.75
CA LEU A 308 18.08 -11.95 -21.46
C LEU A 308 17.01 -13.00 -21.10
N LEU A 309 15.73 -12.63 -21.18
CA LEU A 309 14.62 -13.50 -20.82
C LEU A 309 14.45 -14.69 -21.80
N ASP A 310 14.69 -14.46 -23.08
CA ASP A 310 14.58 -15.50 -24.11
C ASP A 310 15.77 -16.46 -24.12
N SER A 311 16.88 -16.12 -23.46
CA SER A 311 17.99 -17.05 -23.21
C SER A 311 17.58 -18.30 -22.42
N GLY A 312 16.46 -18.26 -21.72
CA GLY A 312 15.99 -19.32 -20.81
C GLY A 312 16.82 -19.46 -19.53
N LYS A 313 17.88 -18.66 -19.36
CA LYS A 313 18.78 -18.69 -18.19
C LYS A 313 18.38 -17.67 -17.11
N VAL A 314 17.56 -16.66 -17.45
CA VAL A 314 17.20 -15.53 -16.61
C VAL A 314 15.74 -15.64 -16.19
N PRO A 315 15.45 -15.81 -14.90
CA PRO A 315 14.09 -16.01 -14.42
C PRO A 315 13.29 -14.72 -14.28
N GLY A 316 13.98 -13.58 -14.09
CA GLY A 316 13.37 -12.28 -13.88
C GLY A 316 14.38 -11.15 -14.08
N VAL A 317 13.91 -9.91 -14.03
CA VAL A 317 14.69 -8.70 -14.25
C VAL A 317 14.50 -7.70 -13.11
N HIS A 318 15.55 -7.00 -12.75
CA HIS A 318 15.54 -5.98 -11.72
C HIS A 318 15.74 -4.60 -12.34
N PHE A 319 14.89 -3.61 -12.00
CA PHE A 319 14.93 -2.28 -12.59
C PHE A 319 15.43 -1.21 -11.61
N TYR A 320 16.48 -0.51 -11.99
CA TYR A 320 16.95 0.72 -11.36
C TYR A 320 16.07 1.89 -11.81
N THR A 321 15.07 2.24 -11.01
CA THR A 321 14.03 3.21 -11.42
C THR A 321 14.46 4.66 -11.29
N LEU A 322 15.43 4.99 -10.42
CA LEU A 322 15.76 6.34 -9.96
C LEU A 322 14.49 7.11 -9.50
N ASN A 323 13.55 6.43 -8.89
CA ASN A 323 12.23 6.95 -8.52
C ASN A 323 11.39 7.49 -9.69
N ARG A 324 11.63 7.02 -10.92
CA ARG A 324 10.86 7.41 -12.12
C ARG A 324 10.04 6.22 -12.62
N GLU A 325 8.76 6.47 -12.92
CA GLU A 325 7.81 5.40 -13.24
C GLU A 325 7.60 5.19 -14.75
N VAL A 326 7.56 6.28 -15.53
CA VAL A 326 7.05 6.26 -16.92
C VAL A 326 7.81 5.27 -17.82
N ALA A 327 9.14 5.36 -17.85
CA ALA A 327 9.92 4.50 -18.74
C ALA A 327 9.89 3.03 -18.28
N THR A 328 10.02 2.79 -16.99
CA THR A 328 10.01 1.43 -16.43
C THR A 328 8.67 0.74 -16.67
N MET A 329 7.55 1.43 -16.42
CA MET A 329 6.21 0.88 -16.68
C MET A 329 6.01 0.56 -18.17
N GLU A 330 6.48 1.43 -19.05
CA GLU A 330 6.36 1.20 -20.50
C GLU A 330 7.20 0.00 -20.96
N VAL A 331 8.44 -0.14 -20.46
CA VAL A 331 9.28 -1.32 -20.73
C VAL A 331 8.55 -2.59 -20.28
N LEU A 332 7.99 -2.60 -19.06
CA LEU A 332 7.29 -3.76 -18.51
C LEU A 332 6.03 -4.13 -19.32
N ARG A 333 5.27 -3.14 -19.81
CA ARG A 333 4.12 -3.38 -20.70
C ARG A 333 4.55 -4.01 -22.03
N GLN A 334 5.59 -3.47 -22.67
CA GLN A 334 6.11 -4.01 -23.94
C GLN A 334 6.73 -5.41 -23.79
N LEU A 335 7.21 -5.76 -22.60
CA LEU A 335 7.69 -7.11 -22.28
C LEU A 335 6.55 -8.09 -21.91
N GLY A 336 5.33 -7.59 -21.71
CA GLY A 336 4.20 -8.41 -21.21
C GLY A 336 4.39 -8.85 -19.75
N LEU A 337 5.26 -8.19 -19.00
CA LEU A 337 5.48 -8.44 -17.57
C LEU A 337 4.55 -7.62 -16.67
N TRP A 338 4.07 -6.48 -17.17
CA TRP A 338 3.05 -5.70 -16.51
C TRP A 338 1.70 -6.35 -16.75
N ILE A 339 1.18 -7.00 -15.74
CA ILE A 339 -0.12 -7.64 -15.81
C ILE A 339 -1.14 -6.65 -15.30
N GLU A 340 -1.97 -6.11 -16.19
CA GLU A 340 -3.23 -5.51 -15.78
C GLU A 340 -4.12 -6.66 -15.32
N ASP A 341 -4.14 -6.92 -14.02
CA ASP A 341 -4.94 -7.99 -13.46
C ASP A 341 -6.43 -7.61 -13.62
N PRO A 342 -7.21 -8.33 -14.43
CA PRO A 342 -8.65 -8.11 -14.54
C PRO A 342 -9.39 -8.46 -13.24
N ARG A 343 -8.71 -9.12 -12.29
CA ARG A 343 -9.27 -9.39 -10.97
C ARG A 343 -9.25 -8.13 -10.15
N ARG A 344 -10.39 -7.80 -9.60
CA ARG A 344 -10.49 -6.67 -8.71
C ARG A 344 -9.86 -7.04 -7.37
N PRO A 345 -8.84 -6.29 -6.92
CA PRO A 345 -8.27 -6.52 -5.61
C PRO A 345 -9.33 -6.29 -4.53
N LEU A 346 -9.06 -6.75 -3.32
CA LEU A 346 -9.75 -6.26 -2.13
C LEU A 346 -9.60 -4.73 -2.07
N PRO A 347 -10.48 -4.01 -1.35
CA PRO A 347 -10.40 -2.55 -1.21
C PRO A 347 -9.08 -2.04 -0.62
N TRP A 348 -8.19 -2.90 -0.21
CA TRP A 348 -6.84 -2.60 0.26
C TRP A 348 -5.82 -3.63 -0.23
N ALA A 349 -4.55 -3.25 -0.27
CA ALA A 349 -3.45 -4.18 -0.53
C ALA A 349 -3.27 -5.14 0.66
N VAL A 350 -3.07 -6.41 0.36
CA VAL A 350 -2.73 -7.42 1.39
C VAL A 350 -1.34 -7.11 1.93
N SER A 351 -1.19 -7.04 3.24
CA SER A 351 0.10 -6.75 3.87
C SER A 351 1.10 -7.89 3.66
N ALA A 352 2.34 -7.57 3.29
CA ALA A 352 3.46 -8.51 3.28
C ALA A 352 3.96 -8.83 4.71
N HIS A 353 3.54 -8.06 5.71
CA HIS A 353 3.93 -8.26 7.10
C HIS A 353 3.48 -9.63 7.63
N PRO A 354 4.37 -10.41 8.29
CA PRO A 354 4.09 -11.78 8.72
C PRO A 354 2.85 -11.94 9.59
N LYS A 355 2.63 -11.02 10.53
CA LYS A 355 1.51 -11.04 11.46
C LYS A 355 0.16 -10.63 10.84
N ARG A 356 0.18 -10.10 9.61
CA ARG A 356 -0.99 -9.49 8.97
C ARG A 356 -1.43 -10.15 7.68
N LYS A 357 -0.81 -11.25 7.30
CA LYS A 357 -1.12 -11.97 6.07
C LYS A 357 -2.51 -12.54 6.04
N VAL A 358 -3.08 -12.82 7.21
CA VAL A 358 -4.42 -13.37 7.38
C VAL A 358 -5.46 -12.27 7.65
N GLU A 359 -5.08 -11.00 7.56
CA GLU A 359 -5.98 -9.88 7.78
C GLU A 359 -6.94 -9.77 6.59
N ASP A 360 -8.20 -10.07 6.82
CA ASP A 360 -9.26 -10.12 5.82
C ASP A 360 -10.42 -9.15 6.08
N VAL A 361 -10.37 -8.41 7.20
CA VAL A 361 -11.43 -7.50 7.64
C VAL A 361 -10.86 -6.20 8.18
N ARG A 362 -11.48 -5.05 7.84
CA ARG A 362 -11.09 -3.72 8.31
C ARG A 362 -12.30 -2.86 8.63
N PRO A 363 -12.16 -1.83 9.50
CA PRO A 363 -13.20 -0.81 9.66
C PRO A 363 -13.45 -0.07 8.34
N ILE A 364 -14.74 0.17 8.02
CA ILE A 364 -15.11 0.81 6.76
C ILE A 364 -14.58 2.25 6.66
N PHE A 365 -14.53 2.98 7.74
CA PHE A 365 -13.99 4.36 7.77
C PHE A 365 -12.49 4.41 7.54
N TRP A 366 -11.79 3.28 7.56
CA TRP A 366 -10.40 3.14 7.14
C TRP A 366 -10.22 2.48 5.77
N ALA A 367 -11.29 2.08 5.09
CA ALA A 367 -11.19 1.44 3.77
C ALA A 367 -10.48 2.35 2.75
N SER A 368 -10.75 3.65 2.78
CA SER A 368 -10.05 4.66 1.98
C SER A 368 -8.67 5.04 2.55
N ARG A 369 -8.33 4.59 3.76
CA ARG A 369 -7.07 4.83 4.46
C ARG A 369 -6.47 3.55 5.04
N PRO A 370 -6.23 2.53 4.22
CA PRO A 370 -5.65 1.25 4.67
C PRO A 370 -4.34 1.44 5.45
N LYS A 371 -3.69 2.50 5.20
CA LYS A 371 -2.42 2.98 5.74
C LYS A 371 -2.46 3.17 7.24
N SER A 372 -3.30 4.06 7.73
CA SER A 372 -3.46 4.32 9.17
C SER A 372 -3.80 3.06 9.92
N TYR A 373 -4.72 2.28 9.36
CA TYR A 373 -5.16 1.04 9.97
C TYR A 373 -4.02 0.01 10.05
N ILE A 374 -3.30 -0.22 8.96
CA ILE A 374 -2.21 -1.19 8.92
C ILE A 374 -1.12 -0.82 9.94
N TYR A 375 -0.74 0.43 10.03
CA TYR A 375 0.26 0.86 10.99
C TYR A 375 -0.18 0.71 12.45
N ARG A 376 -1.40 1.12 12.76
CA ARG A 376 -1.99 1.01 14.10
C ARG A 376 -2.12 -0.41 14.60
N THR A 377 -2.36 -1.36 13.69
CA THR A 377 -2.58 -2.76 14.01
C THR A 377 -1.32 -3.61 13.89
N GLN A 378 -0.16 -3.00 13.66
CA GLN A 378 1.08 -3.77 13.41
C GLN A 378 1.48 -4.69 14.56
N ASP A 379 1.15 -4.34 15.81
CA ASP A 379 1.48 -5.11 17.01
C ASP A 379 0.32 -5.99 17.50
N TRP A 380 -0.76 -6.06 16.76
CA TRP A 380 -1.86 -6.95 17.11
C TRP A 380 -1.44 -8.40 16.96
N ASP A 381 -1.39 -9.12 18.06
CA ASP A 381 -1.11 -10.55 18.07
C ASP A 381 -2.38 -11.39 17.98
N ASP A 382 -3.53 -10.86 18.40
CA ASP A 382 -4.80 -11.54 18.46
C ASP A 382 -5.88 -10.89 17.57
N PHE A 383 -6.45 -11.68 16.68
CA PHE A 383 -7.71 -11.38 16.04
C PHE A 383 -8.81 -12.20 16.71
N PRO A 384 -9.83 -11.59 17.33
CA PRO A 384 -10.92 -12.35 17.91
C PRO A 384 -11.55 -13.23 16.84
N ASN A 385 -11.51 -14.53 17.04
CA ASN A 385 -11.99 -15.51 16.06
C ASN A 385 -11.38 -15.32 14.65
N GLY A 386 -10.14 -14.84 14.58
CA GLY A 386 -9.41 -14.66 13.35
C GLY A 386 -9.72 -13.37 12.59
N ARG A 387 -10.40 -12.37 13.16
CA ARG A 387 -10.82 -11.19 12.38
C ARG A 387 -10.36 -9.85 12.91
N TRP A 388 -10.40 -9.61 14.23
CA TRP A 388 -10.08 -8.32 14.83
C TRP A 388 -9.16 -8.46 16.02
N GLY A 389 -8.25 -7.51 16.14
CA GLY A 389 -7.45 -7.36 17.34
C GLY A 389 -8.30 -7.00 18.55
N ASN A 390 -7.84 -7.38 19.73
CA ASN A 390 -8.45 -6.97 20.98
C ASN A 390 -8.38 -5.44 21.09
N SER A 391 -9.48 -4.80 21.47
CA SER A 391 -9.56 -3.35 21.70
C SER A 391 -8.59 -2.82 22.76
N SER A 392 -8.11 -3.68 23.63
CA SER A 392 -7.04 -3.37 24.60
C SER A 392 -5.63 -3.53 24.03
N SER A 393 -5.49 -3.90 22.77
CA SER A 393 -4.18 -4.07 22.12
C SER A 393 -3.42 -2.75 22.07
N PRO A 394 -2.07 -2.77 22.26
CA PRO A 394 -1.22 -1.60 22.06
C PRO A 394 -1.34 -0.94 20.69
N ALA A 395 -1.86 -1.66 19.70
CA ALA A 395 -2.09 -1.12 18.37
C ALA A 395 -3.19 -0.04 18.31
N PHE A 396 -4.06 0.02 19.32
CA PHE A 396 -4.96 1.16 19.56
C PHE A 396 -4.25 2.30 20.31
N GLY A 397 -2.97 2.18 20.61
CA GLY A 397 -2.21 3.18 21.35
C GLY A 397 -1.93 4.46 20.58
N GLU A 398 -1.26 5.36 21.25
CA GLU A 398 -1.04 6.75 20.87
C GLU A 398 -0.56 6.96 19.44
N LEU A 399 -1.31 7.80 18.72
CA LEU A 399 -1.10 8.17 17.32
C LEU A 399 -0.15 9.34 17.14
N ASN A 400 0.55 9.77 18.18
CA ASN A 400 1.11 11.13 18.26
C ASN A 400 2.06 11.51 17.12
N ASP A 401 2.82 10.57 16.55
CA ASP A 401 3.78 10.90 15.50
C ASP A 401 3.37 10.44 14.10
N TYR A 402 2.50 9.45 14.04
CA TYR A 402 2.19 8.78 12.80
C TYR A 402 1.24 9.56 11.91
N TYR A 403 0.23 10.18 12.48
CA TYR A 403 -0.75 10.89 11.75
C TYR A 403 -0.30 12.21 11.13
N LEU A 404 0.73 12.82 11.65
CA LEU A 404 1.39 13.95 11.02
C LEU A 404 1.94 13.63 9.62
N PHE A 405 2.30 12.39 9.38
CA PHE A 405 2.82 11.93 8.09
C PHE A 405 1.75 11.86 7.01
N TYR A 406 0.56 11.38 7.35
CA TYR A 406 -0.55 11.22 6.39
C TYR A 406 -1.51 12.41 6.35
N LEU A 407 -1.42 13.31 7.31
CA LEU A 407 -2.19 14.55 7.31
C LEU A 407 -1.67 15.57 6.29
N LYS A 408 -0.49 15.35 5.71
CA LYS A 408 0.03 16.25 4.66
C LYS A 408 -0.66 15.96 3.34
N SER A 409 -1.42 16.93 2.87
CA SER A 409 -2.02 16.89 1.53
C SER A 409 -0.95 16.75 0.44
N LYS A 410 -1.27 16.00 -0.63
CA LYS A 410 -0.47 15.92 -1.86
C LYS A 410 -0.43 17.25 -2.62
N SER A 411 -1.36 18.15 -2.35
CA SER A 411 -1.51 19.44 -3.01
C SER A 411 -0.76 20.55 -2.27
N SER A 412 -0.28 21.57 -3.00
CA SER A 412 0.31 22.77 -2.40
C SER A 412 -0.74 23.56 -1.61
N LYS A 413 -0.28 24.39 -0.66
CA LYS A 413 -1.15 25.29 0.10
C LYS A 413 -2.03 26.15 -0.83
N ASP A 414 -1.44 26.72 -1.86
CA ASP A 414 -2.15 27.59 -2.81
C ASP A 414 -3.22 26.80 -3.59
N ALA A 415 -2.91 25.57 -4.03
CA ALA A 415 -3.87 24.71 -4.71
C ALA A 415 -5.05 24.33 -3.79
N LEU A 416 -4.78 24.08 -2.50
CA LEU A 416 -5.83 23.79 -1.52
C LEU A 416 -6.71 25.01 -1.25
N LEU A 417 -6.12 26.21 -1.11
CA LEU A 417 -6.86 27.44 -0.95
C LEU A 417 -7.75 27.75 -2.18
N GLN A 418 -7.25 27.48 -3.38
CA GLN A 418 -8.06 27.61 -4.60
C GLN A 418 -9.25 26.64 -4.62
N MET A 419 -9.08 25.41 -4.13
CA MET A 419 -10.14 24.40 -4.08
C MET A 419 -11.12 24.63 -2.95
N TRP A 420 -10.61 24.94 -1.73
CA TRP A 420 -11.42 24.99 -0.51
C TRP A 420 -11.82 26.39 -0.09
N GLY A 421 -11.40 27.41 -0.86
CA GLY A 421 -11.69 28.82 -0.64
C GLY A 421 -10.54 29.59 0.05
N GLU A 422 -10.14 30.70 -0.53
CA GLU A 422 -9.15 31.61 0.06
C GLU A 422 -9.71 32.29 1.31
N GLU A 423 -11.01 32.58 1.32
CA GLU A 423 -11.76 33.13 2.44
C GLU A 423 -13.09 32.38 2.61
N LEU A 424 -13.36 31.98 3.85
CA LEU A 424 -14.65 31.43 4.26
C LEU A 424 -15.44 32.51 4.98
N GLN A 425 -16.72 32.67 4.64
CA GLN A 425 -17.59 33.70 5.21
C GLN A 425 -18.47 33.14 6.32
N ASN A 426 -18.87 31.89 6.21
CA ASN A 426 -19.80 31.20 7.10
C ASN A 426 -19.67 29.68 6.87
N GLU A 427 -20.49 28.88 7.56
CA GLU A 427 -20.54 27.43 7.42
C GLU A 427 -20.97 26.99 6.02
N GLU A 428 -21.87 27.74 5.38
CA GLU A 428 -22.34 27.45 4.02
C GLU A 428 -21.19 27.51 2.99
N SER A 429 -20.15 28.31 3.25
CA SER A 429 -18.95 28.30 2.43
C SER A 429 -18.24 26.95 2.45
N VAL A 430 -18.27 26.25 3.62
CA VAL A 430 -17.74 24.89 3.76
C VAL A 430 -18.66 23.89 3.07
N PHE A 431 -19.98 24.02 3.21
CA PHE A 431 -20.97 23.14 2.57
C PHE A 431 -20.82 23.17 1.05
N GLU A 432 -20.51 24.34 0.49
CA GLU A 432 -20.25 24.50 -0.94
C GLU A 432 -19.04 23.69 -1.39
N VAL A 433 -17.96 23.66 -0.62
CA VAL A 433 -16.75 22.87 -0.95
C VAL A 433 -17.08 21.38 -1.02
N PHE A 434 -17.82 20.83 -0.05
CA PHE A 434 -18.28 19.45 -0.10
C PHE A 434 -19.19 19.19 -1.30
N THR A 435 -20.11 20.10 -1.57
CA THR A 435 -21.02 20.01 -2.72
C THR A 435 -20.25 20.03 -4.04
N CYS A 436 -19.25 20.90 -4.20
CA CYS A 436 -18.41 20.97 -5.39
C CYS A 436 -17.57 19.70 -5.56
N TYR A 437 -17.06 19.12 -4.47
CA TYR A 437 -16.37 17.85 -4.52
C TYR A 437 -17.26 16.72 -5.05
N ILE A 438 -18.48 16.59 -4.53
CA ILE A 438 -19.44 15.55 -4.90
C ILE A 438 -19.91 15.74 -6.35
N THR A 439 -20.24 16.96 -6.72
CA THR A 439 -20.80 17.25 -8.05
C THR A 439 -19.76 17.34 -9.15
N ALA A 440 -18.47 17.43 -8.77
CA ALA A 440 -17.36 17.75 -9.66
C ALA A 440 -17.55 19.08 -10.43
N GLN A 441 -18.42 19.96 -9.92
CA GLN A 441 -18.59 21.31 -10.44
C GLN A 441 -17.49 22.24 -9.88
N PRO A 442 -17.07 23.24 -10.63
CA PRO A 442 -16.14 24.22 -10.10
C PRO A 442 -16.81 25.06 -9.00
N ASN A 443 -15.99 25.47 -8.03
CA ASN A 443 -16.41 26.42 -7.00
C ASN A 443 -16.63 27.84 -7.60
N ARG A 444 -17.04 28.80 -6.76
CA ARG A 444 -17.31 30.19 -7.18
C ARG A 444 -16.14 30.87 -7.88
N CYS A 445 -14.90 30.42 -7.60
CA CYS A 445 -13.69 30.94 -8.22
C CYS A 445 -13.31 30.20 -9.52
N GLY A 446 -14.09 29.23 -9.96
CA GLY A 446 -13.85 28.46 -11.19
C GLY A 446 -12.89 27.28 -11.02
N HIS A 447 -12.50 26.91 -9.79
CA HIS A 447 -11.62 25.81 -9.51
C HIS A 447 -12.38 24.54 -9.12
N LYS A 448 -11.98 23.38 -9.68
CA LYS A 448 -12.56 22.10 -9.32
C LYS A 448 -12.02 21.63 -7.97
N VAL A 449 -12.91 21.13 -7.13
CA VAL A 449 -12.56 20.49 -5.86
C VAL A 449 -12.30 19.00 -6.13
N MET A 450 -11.03 18.60 -6.07
CA MET A 450 -10.58 17.25 -6.41
C MET A 450 -10.33 16.36 -5.19
N CYS A 451 -10.27 16.95 -4.00
CA CYS A 451 -10.02 16.25 -2.74
C CYS A 451 -10.66 16.99 -1.57
N LEU A 452 -10.87 16.27 -0.48
CA LEU A 452 -11.22 16.80 0.84
C LEU A 452 -10.16 16.33 1.85
N PRO A 453 -10.11 16.89 3.07
CA PRO A 453 -9.17 16.40 4.09
C PRO A 453 -9.26 14.89 4.36
N TRP A 454 -10.43 14.30 4.18
CA TRP A 454 -10.70 12.87 4.39
C TRP A 454 -10.54 12.01 3.13
N ASN A 455 -10.59 12.63 1.95
CA ASN A 455 -10.54 11.94 0.65
C ASN A 455 -9.59 12.67 -0.28
N ASP A 456 -8.42 12.11 -0.53
CA ASP A 456 -7.37 12.69 -1.39
C ASP A 456 -7.50 12.30 -2.88
N GLU A 457 -8.65 11.72 -3.26
CA GLU A 457 -9.01 11.30 -4.61
C GLU A 457 -10.42 11.80 -4.99
N PRO A 458 -10.73 11.88 -6.28
CA PRO A 458 -12.09 12.14 -6.73
C PRO A 458 -13.09 11.09 -6.23
N LEU A 459 -14.37 11.45 -6.22
CA LEU A 459 -15.45 10.58 -5.76
C LEU A 459 -15.38 9.19 -6.42
N ALA A 460 -15.40 8.14 -5.60
CA ALA A 460 -15.34 6.75 -6.09
C ALA A 460 -16.53 6.43 -7.02
N PRO A 461 -16.35 5.56 -8.03
CA PRO A 461 -17.42 5.21 -8.96
C PRO A 461 -18.71 4.70 -8.29
N GLU A 462 -18.58 3.92 -7.23
CA GLU A 462 -19.72 3.41 -6.46
C GLU A 462 -20.44 4.52 -5.67
N THR A 463 -19.69 5.44 -5.08
CA THR A 463 -20.23 6.59 -4.37
C THR A 463 -20.90 7.56 -5.35
N ASN A 464 -20.42 7.64 -6.59
CA ASN A 464 -21.03 8.48 -7.62
C ASN A 464 -22.45 8.03 -8.01
N LEU A 465 -22.85 6.79 -7.69
CA LEU A 465 -24.24 6.33 -7.83
C LEU A 465 -25.20 7.07 -6.90
N LEU A 466 -24.69 7.64 -5.80
CA LEU A 466 -25.43 8.36 -4.78
C LEU A 466 -25.34 9.89 -4.94
N LYS A 467 -24.78 10.37 -6.05
CA LYS A 467 -24.39 11.77 -6.25
C LYS A 467 -25.53 12.77 -5.97
N ASP A 468 -26.71 12.51 -6.50
CA ASP A 468 -27.84 13.44 -6.40
C ASP A 468 -28.33 13.59 -4.95
N GLU A 469 -28.40 12.49 -4.23
CA GLU A 469 -28.75 12.51 -2.80
C GLU A 469 -27.66 13.14 -1.95
N LEU A 470 -26.39 12.81 -2.23
CA LEU A 470 -25.26 13.42 -1.55
C LEU A 470 -25.20 14.93 -1.79
N GLU A 471 -25.46 15.41 -3.00
CA GLU A 471 -25.55 16.86 -3.27
C GLU A 471 -26.63 17.53 -2.40
N LYS A 472 -27.82 16.95 -2.36
CA LYS A 472 -28.96 17.46 -1.59
C LYS A 472 -28.63 17.61 -0.10
N VAL A 473 -28.03 16.58 0.50
CA VAL A 473 -27.77 16.57 1.94
C VAL A 473 -26.58 17.46 2.32
N ASN A 474 -25.53 17.52 1.48
CA ASN A 474 -24.38 18.36 1.75
C ASN A 474 -24.68 19.85 1.67
N ARG A 475 -25.60 20.27 0.80
CA ARG A 475 -26.11 21.65 0.75
C ARG A 475 -26.82 22.09 2.05
N ARG A 476 -27.27 21.14 2.85
CA ARG A 476 -28.00 21.35 4.11
C ARG A 476 -27.17 21.02 5.36
N GLY A 477 -25.83 20.95 5.23
CA GLY A 477 -24.92 20.78 6.36
C GLY A 477 -24.78 19.34 6.88
N VAL A 478 -25.15 18.33 6.07
CA VAL A 478 -24.76 16.93 6.27
C VAL A 478 -23.52 16.67 5.42
N LEU A 479 -22.33 16.88 6.00
CA LEU A 479 -21.03 16.94 5.30
C LEU A 479 -20.45 15.53 5.16
N THR A 480 -20.73 14.87 4.06
CA THR A 480 -20.42 13.45 3.86
C THR A 480 -18.94 13.21 3.54
N ILE A 481 -18.31 12.30 4.28
CA ILE A 481 -16.91 11.93 4.10
C ILE A 481 -16.72 10.50 3.61
N ASN A 482 -17.69 9.62 3.84
CA ASN A 482 -17.70 8.26 3.34
C ASN A 482 -19.14 7.78 3.12
N SER A 483 -19.40 7.13 1.99
CA SER A 483 -20.73 6.60 1.68
C SER A 483 -20.64 5.48 0.65
N GLN A 484 -21.50 4.49 0.82
CA GLN A 484 -21.67 3.41 -0.15
C GLN A 484 -23.16 3.04 -0.31
N PRO A 485 -23.60 2.65 -1.52
CA PRO A 485 -24.95 2.13 -1.74
C PRO A 485 -25.11 0.72 -1.15
N ASN A 486 -26.33 0.27 -0.93
CA ASN A 486 -26.59 -1.14 -0.68
C ASN A 486 -26.46 -1.95 -1.98
N ILE A 487 -25.88 -3.13 -1.86
CA ILE A 487 -25.68 -4.07 -2.99
C ILE A 487 -26.14 -5.46 -2.55
N ASN A 488 -26.97 -6.08 -3.36
CA ASN A 488 -27.48 -7.43 -3.11
C ASN A 488 -27.13 -8.37 -4.26
N GLY A 489 -26.01 -9.07 -4.15
CA GLY A 489 -25.60 -10.12 -5.07
C GLY A 489 -25.19 -9.66 -6.47
N LYS A 490 -24.44 -8.57 -6.58
CA LYS A 490 -23.83 -8.18 -7.85
C LYS A 490 -22.64 -9.07 -8.18
N PRO A 491 -22.40 -9.39 -9.47
CA PRO A 491 -21.21 -10.14 -9.86
C PRO A 491 -19.92 -9.46 -9.39
N SER A 492 -18.94 -10.24 -8.96
CA SER A 492 -17.62 -9.71 -8.57
C SER A 492 -16.91 -8.99 -9.73
N THR A 493 -17.31 -9.24 -10.95
CA THR A 493 -16.81 -8.60 -12.17
C THR A 493 -17.56 -7.31 -12.53
N ASP A 494 -18.55 -6.90 -11.75
CA ASP A 494 -19.28 -5.65 -12.00
C ASP A 494 -18.31 -4.47 -12.11
N PRO A 495 -18.41 -3.61 -13.15
CA PRO A 495 -17.43 -2.56 -13.40
C PRO A 495 -17.41 -1.44 -12.34
N ILE A 496 -18.46 -1.31 -11.54
CA ILE A 496 -18.60 -0.22 -10.57
C ILE A 496 -18.42 -0.74 -9.13
N VAL A 497 -19.17 -1.76 -8.75
CA VAL A 497 -19.26 -2.24 -7.36
C VAL A 497 -18.60 -3.60 -7.14
N GLY A 498 -18.14 -4.28 -8.21
CA GLY A 498 -17.53 -5.60 -8.10
C GLY A 498 -16.11 -5.53 -7.50
N TRP A 499 -15.74 -6.55 -6.75
CA TRP A 499 -14.40 -6.76 -6.19
C TRP A 499 -14.13 -8.26 -5.98
N GLY A 500 -12.89 -8.61 -5.67
CA GLY A 500 -12.47 -10.00 -5.47
C GLY A 500 -12.34 -10.82 -6.76
N PRO A 501 -12.11 -12.13 -6.68
CA PRO A 501 -11.90 -12.99 -7.84
C PRO A 501 -13.16 -13.14 -8.70
N PRO A 502 -13.00 -13.40 -10.01
CA PRO A 502 -14.13 -13.64 -10.92
C PRO A 502 -14.97 -14.85 -10.50
N GLY A 503 -16.26 -14.84 -10.86
CA GLY A 503 -17.19 -15.94 -10.58
C GLY A 503 -17.81 -15.90 -9.19
N GLY A 504 -17.62 -14.83 -8.45
CA GLY A 504 -18.26 -14.57 -7.16
C GLY A 504 -19.34 -13.49 -7.23
N TYR A 505 -19.95 -13.26 -6.09
CA TYR A 505 -20.97 -12.24 -5.86
C TYR A 505 -20.63 -11.39 -4.67
N VAL A 506 -20.88 -10.08 -4.79
CA VAL A 506 -20.60 -9.09 -3.75
C VAL A 506 -21.88 -8.52 -3.17
N PHE A 507 -21.80 -8.20 -1.89
CA PHE A 507 -22.91 -7.67 -1.10
C PHE A 507 -22.41 -6.52 -0.24
N GLN A 508 -23.24 -5.51 -0.01
CA GLN A 508 -22.95 -4.46 0.96
C GLN A 508 -24.23 -3.86 1.52
N LYS A 509 -24.13 -3.38 2.74
CA LYS A 509 -25.15 -2.56 3.38
C LYS A 509 -24.97 -1.10 2.96
N ALA A 510 -26.05 -0.34 2.89
CA ALA A 510 -25.92 1.09 2.76
C ALA A 510 -25.22 1.67 3.99
N TYR A 511 -24.25 2.55 3.73
CA TYR A 511 -23.47 3.23 4.75
C TYR A 511 -23.36 4.71 4.43
N LEU A 512 -23.47 5.53 5.47
CA LEU A 512 -23.32 6.96 5.38
C LEU A 512 -22.53 7.48 6.57
N GLU A 513 -21.44 8.22 6.31
CA GLU A 513 -20.59 8.84 7.32
C GLU A 513 -20.41 10.33 7.01
N PHE A 514 -20.68 11.17 7.99
CA PHE A 514 -20.71 12.62 7.78
C PHE A 514 -20.50 13.41 9.07
N PHE A 515 -20.10 14.67 8.90
CA PHE A 515 -20.18 15.65 9.99
C PHE A 515 -21.46 16.47 9.89
N THR A 516 -22.05 16.81 11.03
CA THR A 516 -23.25 17.67 11.06
C THR A 516 -23.39 18.42 12.38
N SER A 517 -24.24 19.44 12.40
CA SER A 517 -24.49 20.31 13.56
C SER A 517 -25.20 19.59 14.70
N SER A 518 -25.10 20.15 15.91
CA SER A 518 -25.80 19.68 17.10
C SER A 518 -27.33 19.71 16.93
N GLU A 519 -27.85 20.67 16.18
CA GLU A 519 -29.27 20.80 15.87
C GLU A 519 -29.76 19.63 15.01
N ASN A 520 -29.04 19.34 13.92
CA ASN A 520 -29.30 18.19 13.06
C ASN A 520 -29.25 16.88 13.86
N VAL A 521 -28.25 16.70 14.73
CA VAL A 521 -28.16 15.51 15.60
C VAL A 521 -29.34 15.36 16.52
N THR A 522 -29.85 16.45 17.10
CA THR A 522 -31.03 16.41 17.99
C THR A 522 -32.28 15.95 17.25
N ALA A 523 -32.48 16.41 16.03
CA ALA A 523 -33.59 15.98 15.18
C ALA A 523 -33.39 14.53 14.71
N LEU A 524 -32.14 14.17 14.28
CA LEU A 524 -31.80 12.85 13.81
C LEU A 524 -32.08 11.76 14.88
N LEU A 525 -31.71 12.00 16.13
CA LEU A 525 -31.95 11.05 17.21
C LEU A 525 -33.45 10.77 17.46
N LYS A 526 -34.32 11.77 17.25
CA LYS A 526 -35.78 11.57 17.33
C LYS A 526 -36.27 10.71 16.16
N VAL A 527 -35.78 10.94 14.98
CA VAL A 527 -36.13 10.20 13.77
C VAL A 527 -35.64 8.76 13.83
N LEU A 528 -34.38 8.53 14.24
CA LEU A 528 -33.75 7.20 14.28
C LEU A 528 -34.54 6.19 15.12
N LYS A 529 -35.26 6.64 16.15
CA LYS A 529 -36.17 5.76 16.96
C LYS A 529 -37.21 5.05 16.10
N LYS A 530 -37.66 5.66 14.99
CA LYS A 530 -38.65 5.05 14.08
C LYS A 530 -38.05 3.92 13.24
N TYR A 531 -36.72 3.94 13.06
CA TYR A 531 -36.00 3.03 12.20
C TYR A 531 -35.24 1.91 12.94
N GLU A 532 -35.37 1.86 14.27
CA GLU A 532 -34.84 0.75 15.07
C GLU A 532 -35.69 -0.53 14.89
N PRO A 533 -35.06 -1.71 14.79
CA PRO A 533 -33.61 -2.00 14.86
C PRO A 533 -32.93 -2.01 13.49
N ARG A 534 -33.57 -1.54 12.41
CA ARG A 534 -33.04 -1.60 11.03
C ARG A 534 -31.78 -0.77 10.85
N VAL A 535 -31.75 0.44 11.40
CA VAL A 535 -30.62 1.35 11.27
C VAL A 535 -29.78 1.34 12.54
N ASN A 536 -28.50 0.96 12.40
CA ASN A 536 -27.51 1.17 13.45
C ASN A 536 -26.80 2.50 13.23
N TYR A 537 -26.44 3.15 14.34
CA TYR A 537 -25.75 4.42 14.31
C TYR A 537 -24.70 4.58 15.41
N HIS A 538 -23.70 5.40 15.12
CA HIS A 538 -22.75 5.98 16.08
C HIS A 538 -22.68 7.48 15.81
N ILE A 539 -22.87 8.27 16.86
CA ILE A 539 -22.85 9.74 16.81
C ILE A 539 -21.88 10.22 17.88
N VAL A 540 -20.76 10.79 17.47
CA VAL A 540 -19.68 11.16 18.38
C VAL A 540 -19.25 12.61 18.17
N ASN A 541 -18.84 13.29 19.23
CA ASN A 541 -18.24 14.62 19.14
C ASN A 541 -16.72 14.55 19.45
N VAL A 542 -16.04 15.67 19.27
CA VAL A 542 -14.61 15.78 19.52
C VAL A 542 -14.22 15.41 20.96
N ASN A 543 -15.09 15.66 21.93
CA ASN A 543 -14.88 15.34 23.35
C ASN A 543 -15.16 13.89 23.73
N GLY A 544 -15.51 13.03 22.76
CA GLY A 544 -15.73 11.61 22.98
C GLY A 544 -17.14 11.23 23.50
N ARG A 545 -18.11 12.17 23.50
CA ARG A 545 -19.51 11.81 23.75
C ARG A 545 -19.99 10.91 22.61
N ASN A 546 -20.35 9.67 22.93
CA ASN A 546 -20.83 8.69 21.95
C ASN A 546 -22.30 8.34 22.25
N LEU A 547 -23.14 8.51 21.23
CA LEU A 547 -24.54 8.13 21.23
C LEU A 547 -24.70 7.02 20.18
N THR A 548 -25.21 5.85 20.60
CA THR A 548 -25.29 4.68 19.71
C THR A 548 -26.41 3.74 20.16
N ASN A 549 -27.02 3.03 19.22
CA ASN A 549 -27.91 1.89 19.46
C ASN A 549 -27.22 0.55 19.10
N ALA A 550 -25.95 0.58 18.68
CA ALA A 550 -25.22 -0.64 18.35
C ALA A 550 -24.91 -1.43 19.64
N PRO A 551 -24.99 -2.77 19.60
CA PRO A 551 -24.56 -3.61 20.72
C PRO A 551 -23.08 -3.35 21.05
N GLU A 552 -22.78 -3.29 22.34
CA GLU A 552 -21.40 -3.12 22.80
C GLU A 552 -20.50 -4.21 22.24
N MET A 553 -19.31 -3.79 21.73
CA MET A 553 -18.23 -4.66 21.26
C MET A 553 -18.59 -5.61 20.11
N GLN A 554 -19.68 -5.38 19.37
CA GLN A 554 -20.01 -6.20 18.21
C GLN A 554 -19.76 -5.45 16.91
N PRO A 555 -18.78 -5.89 16.09
CA PRO A 555 -18.59 -5.35 14.75
C PRO A 555 -19.79 -5.65 13.84
N ASN A 556 -20.22 -4.66 13.05
CA ASN A 556 -21.28 -4.79 12.06
C ASN A 556 -20.65 -4.95 10.67
N ALA A 557 -20.79 -6.12 10.05
CA ALA A 557 -20.31 -6.35 8.69
C ALA A 557 -21.10 -5.48 7.70
N VAL A 558 -20.38 -4.70 6.88
CA VAL A 558 -21.00 -3.78 5.91
C VAL A 558 -20.68 -4.14 4.45
N THR A 559 -19.58 -4.85 4.20
CA THR A 559 -19.29 -5.44 2.89
C THR A 559 -18.89 -6.90 3.06
N TRP A 560 -19.31 -7.75 2.13
CA TRP A 560 -18.87 -9.14 2.04
C TRP A 560 -19.01 -9.67 0.63
N GLY A 561 -18.31 -10.77 0.33
CA GLY A 561 -18.37 -11.47 -0.94
C GLY A 561 -18.40 -12.98 -0.76
N ILE A 562 -19.07 -13.65 -1.68
CA ILE A 562 -19.14 -15.11 -1.77
C ILE A 562 -18.43 -15.53 -3.04
N PHE A 563 -17.37 -16.32 -2.90
CA PHE A 563 -16.52 -16.76 -4.00
C PHE A 563 -16.40 -18.28 -4.00
N ALA A 564 -16.29 -18.90 -5.19
CA ALA A 564 -16.17 -20.35 -5.31
C ALA A 564 -14.94 -20.88 -4.56
N GLY A 565 -15.16 -21.91 -3.73
CA GLY A 565 -14.09 -22.58 -2.98
C GLY A 565 -13.49 -21.77 -1.82
N ARG A 566 -14.16 -20.70 -1.38
CA ARG A 566 -13.73 -19.88 -0.25
C ARG A 566 -14.86 -19.71 0.77
N GLU A 567 -14.49 -19.43 2.01
CA GLU A 567 -15.42 -18.91 3.01
C GLU A 567 -15.88 -17.50 2.60
N ILE A 568 -16.93 -17.01 3.25
CA ILE A 568 -17.41 -15.64 3.04
C ILE A 568 -16.31 -14.67 3.42
N VAL A 569 -15.87 -13.85 2.46
CA VAL A 569 -14.89 -12.79 2.67
C VAL A 569 -15.63 -11.53 3.12
N GLN A 570 -15.26 -10.96 4.25
CA GLN A 570 -15.87 -9.76 4.84
C GLN A 570 -14.85 -8.62 4.91
N PRO A 571 -14.65 -7.84 3.83
CA PRO A 571 -13.58 -6.86 3.79
C PRO A 571 -13.79 -5.67 4.72
N THR A 572 -15.03 -5.23 4.97
CA THR A 572 -15.25 -4.07 5.83
C THR A 572 -16.34 -4.26 6.86
N VAL A 573 -16.14 -3.66 8.03
CA VAL A 573 -17.08 -3.67 9.15
C VAL A 573 -17.12 -2.27 9.80
N VAL A 574 -18.21 -1.98 10.50
CA VAL A 574 -18.27 -0.91 11.50
C VAL A 574 -17.95 -1.52 12.85
N ASP A 575 -16.80 -1.14 13.42
CA ASP A 575 -16.38 -1.56 14.74
C ASP A 575 -16.48 -0.38 15.73
N PRO A 576 -17.27 -0.50 16.82
CA PRO A 576 -17.52 0.60 17.74
C PRO A 576 -16.25 1.18 18.38
N VAL A 577 -15.30 0.33 18.72
CA VAL A 577 -14.05 0.76 19.36
C VAL A 577 -13.15 1.49 18.37
N SER A 578 -12.94 0.90 17.20
CA SER A 578 -12.15 1.53 16.13
C SER A 578 -12.76 2.85 15.68
N PHE A 579 -14.07 3.01 15.73
CA PHE A 579 -14.74 4.28 15.40
C PHE A 579 -14.34 5.41 16.35
N MET A 580 -14.16 5.11 17.64
CA MET A 580 -13.72 6.12 18.60
C MET A 580 -12.28 6.60 18.33
N TYR A 581 -11.41 5.73 17.82
CA TYR A 581 -10.06 6.16 17.39
C TYR A 581 -10.09 6.92 16.06
N TRP A 582 -10.92 6.44 15.12
CA TRP A 582 -11.14 7.18 13.88
C TRP A 582 -11.65 8.59 14.12
N LYS A 583 -12.54 8.77 15.09
CA LYS A 583 -13.03 10.10 15.50
C LYS A 583 -11.87 11.07 15.75
N ASP A 584 -10.86 10.68 16.50
CA ASP A 584 -9.72 11.55 16.81
C ASP A 584 -8.98 12.00 15.54
N GLU A 585 -8.78 11.09 14.60
CA GLU A 585 -8.18 11.41 13.30
C GLU A 585 -9.12 12.27 12.45
N ALA A 586 -10.39 11.92 12.38
CA ALA A 586 -11.36 12.62 11.55
C ALA A 586 -11.56 14.08 11.99
N PHE A 587 -11.62 14.34 13.30
CA PHE A 587 -11.67 15.70 13.82
C PHE A 587 -10.36 16.46 13.66
N ALA A 588 -9.21 15.80 13.86
CA ALA A 588 -7.92 16.45 13.69
C ALA A 588 -7.72 16.98 12.26
N LEU A 589 -8.27 16.33 11.24
CA LEU A 589 -8.15 16.77 9.85
C LEU A 589 -8.79 18.15 9.59
N TRP A 590 -9.83 18.54 10.33
CA TRP A 590 -10.37 19.88 10.27
C TRP A 590 -9.31 20.94 10.57
N ILE A 591 -8.51 20.73 11.62
CA ILE A 591 -7.52 21.69 12.07
C ILE A 591 -6.21 21.53 11.29
N GLU A 592 -5.72 20.29 11.19
CA GLU A 592 -4.37 20.01 10.69
C GLU A 592 -4.24 20.13 9.16
N GLN A 593 -5.32 19.87 8.41
CA GLN A 593 -5.31 20.03 6.95
C GLN A 593 -6.02 21.31 6.49
N TRP A 594 -7.20 21.60 7.02
CA TRP A 594 -7.98 22.75 6.53
C TRP A 594 -7.67 24.01 7.32
N GLY A 595 -7.79 24.01 8.64
CA GLY A 595 -7.60 25.17 9.48
C GLY A 595 -6.21 25.81 9.35
N LYS A 596 -5.16 24.98 9.20
CA LYS A 596 -3.77 25.45 8.99
C LYS A 596 -3.51 26.19 7.67
N LEU A 597 -4.45 26.16 6.73
CA LEU A 597 -4.33 26.94 5.51
C LEU A 597 -4.48 28.45 5.77
N TYR A 598 -5.21 28.81 6.81
CA TYR A 598 -5.51 30.20 7.16
C TYR A 598 -4.62 30.69 8.29
N GLU A 599 -4.44 32.03 8.36
CA GLU A 599 -3.72 32.67 9.44
C GLU A 599 -4.44 32.49 10.78
N ASP A 600 -3.68 32.53 11.87
CA ASP A 600 -4.22 32.49 13.22
C ASP A 600 -5.20 33.64 13.44
N GLU A 601 -6.32 33.36 14.12
CA GLU A 601 -7.40 34.31 14.41
C GLU A 601 -8.15 34.89 13.18
N SER A 602 -7.88 34.37 11.96
CA SER A 602 -8.66 34.76 10.78
C SER A 602 -10.10 34.26 10.86
N PRO A 603 -11.09 34.98 10.28
CA PRO A 603 -12.47 34.52 10.25
C PRO A 603 -12.63 33.11 9.66
N SER A 604 -11.91 32.81 8.58
CA SER A 604 -11.93 31.49 7.93
C SER A 604 -11.47 30.38 8.89
N ARG A 605 -10.39 30.61 9.64
CA ARG A 605 -9.92 29.62 10.62
C ARG A 605 -10.89 29.46 11.78
N MET A 606 -11.54 30.52 12.21
CA MET A 606 -12.55 30.47 13.27
C MET A 606 -13.77 29.65 12.85
N ILE A 607 -14.19 29.71 11.58
CA ILE A 607 -15.28 28.87 11.04
C ILE A 607 -14.89 27.39 11.09
N ILE A 608 -13.71 27.04 10.59
CA ILE A 608 -13.23 25.65 10.64
C ILE A 608 -13.12 25.16 12.11
N LYS A 609 -12.60 25.99 12.99
CA LYS A 609 -12.53 25.66 14.42
C LYS A 609 -13.91 25.51 15.05
N TYR A 610 -14.87 26.33 14.67
CA TYR A 610 -16.26 26.20 15.15
C TYR A 610 -16.86 24.85 14.75
N ILE A 611 -16.69 24.45 13.49
CA ILE A 611 -17.15 23.13 13.00
C ILE A 611 -16.45 22.01 13.78
N HIS A 612 -15.13 22.06 13.92
CA HIS A 612 -14.37 21.10 14.71
C HIS A 612 -14.90 20.96 16.15
N ASP A 613 -15.17 22.06 16.83
CA ASP A 613 -15.52 22.06 18.25
C ASP A 613 -17.00 21.72 18.51
N ASN A 614 -17.90 21.96 17.54
CA ASN A 614 -19.36 21.90 17.75
C ASN A 614 -20.09 20.85 16.91
N TYR A 615 -19.47 20.33 15.84
CA TYR A 615 -20.11 19.30 15.02
C TYR A 615 -19.92 17.90 15.60
N PHE A 616 -20.73 16.99 15.12
CA PHE A 616 -20.66 15.58 15.42
C PHE A 616 -20.26 14.79 14.18
N LEU A 617 -19.45 13.78 14.38
CA LEU A 617 -19.20 12.74 13.39
C LEU A 617 -20.25 11.66 13.58
N VAL A 618 -20.97 11.35 12.52
CA VAL A 618 -22.08 10.40 12.51
C VAL A 618 -21.77 9.28 11.51
N ASN A 619 -22.02 8.03 11.88
CA ASN A 619 -22.19 6.98 10.90
C ASN A 619 -23.58 6.33 11.03
N LEU A 620 -24.17 5.95 9.91
CA LEU A 620 -25.42 5.23 9.79
C LEU A 620 -25.22 3.98 8.94
N VAL A 621 -25.80 2.85 9.38
CA VAL A 621 -25.80 1.59 8.65
C VAL A 621 -27.24 1.09 8.50
N ASP A 622 -27.72 0.91 7.28
CA ASP A 622 -28.96 0.19 7.03
C ASP A 622 -28.67 -1.31 6.94
N ASN A 623 -29.16 -2.07 7.92
CA ASN A 623 -28.91 -3.51 8.00
C ASN A 623 -29.71 -4.34 6.98
N ASP A 624 -30.74 -3.77 6.37
CA ASP A 624 -31.61 -4.45 5.41
C ASP A 624 -31.16 -4.24 3.97
N PHE A 625 -30.02 -4.81 3.63
CA PHE A 625 -29.38 -4.64 2.33
C PHE A 625 -30.15 -5.19 1.11
N PRO A 626 -31.08 -6.17 1.22
CA PRO A 626 -31.90 -6.62 0.10
C PRO A 626 -32.97 -5.63 -0.33
N LEU A 627 -33.42 -4.77 0.57
CA LEU A 627 -34.45 -3.78 0.32
C LEU A 627 -33.85 -2.45 -0.13
N GLU A 628 -34.74 -1.55 -0.56
CA GLU A 628 -34.36 -0.18 -0.85
C GLU A 628 -33.79 0.50 0.41
N ASN A 629 -32.70 1.24 0.21
CA ASN A 629 -31.99 1.95 1.27
C ASN A 629 -32.89 3.01 1.95
N CYS A 630 -33.03 2.93 3.25
CA CYS A 630 -33.84 3.87 4.02
C CYS A 630 -33.03 5.07 4.58
N LEU A 631 -31.70 5.13 4.43
CA LEU A 631 -30.90 6.19 5.03
C LEU A 631 -31.26 7.59 4.49
N TRP A 632 -31.62 7.67 3.21
CA TRP A 632 -32.06 8.94 2.62
C TRP A 632 -33.40 9.40 3.22
N GLN A 633 -34.34 8.48 3.45
CA GLN A 633 -35.59 8.80 4.13
C GLN A 633 -35.33 9.24 5.58
N VAL A 634 -34.36 8.63 6.28
CA VAL A 634 -33.97 9.07 7.64
C VAL A 634 -33.51 10.52 7.63
N ILE A 635 -32.67 10.90 6.64
CA ILE A 635 -32.16 12.27 6.53
C ILE A 635 -33.29 13.23 6.10
N ASP A 636 -34.16 12.82 5.20
CA ASP A 636 -35.32 13.64 4.79
C ASP A 636 -36.31 13.87 5.97
N ASP A 637 -36.66 12.83 6.71
CA ASP A 637 -37.49 12.95 7.94
C ASP A 637 -36.82 13.89 8.97
N MET A 638 -35.48 13.85 9.07
CA MET A 638 -34.75 14.78 9.95
C MET A 638 -34.92 16.23 9.47
N PHE A 639 -34.80 16.48 8.19
CA PHE A 639 -34.95 17.81 7.62
C PHE A 639 -36.42 18.30 7.72
N GLU A 640 -37.40 17.42 7.49
CA GLU A 640 -38.82 17.75 7.68
C GLU A 640 -39.10 18.17 9.11
N LEU A 641 -38.52 17.47 10.10
CA LEU A 641 -38.65 17.83 11.51
C LEU A 641 -38.06 19.20 11.83
N LEU A 642 -36.92 19.56 11.21
CA LEU A 642 -36.26 20.84 11.41
C LEU A 642 -37.02 22.00 10.71
N ASP A 643 -37.62 21.74 9.57
CA ASP A 643 -38.38 22.73 8.80
C ASP A 643 -39.80 22.95 9.37
N ALA A 644 -40.26 22.08 10.31
CA ALA A 644 -41.56 22.20 10.92
C ALA A 644 -41.67 23.42 11.87
N PRO A 645 -42.81 24.12 11.89
CA PRO A 645 -43.01 25.22 12.81
C PRO A 645 -42.85 24.80 14.30
N PRO A 646 -42.33 25.68 15.17
CA PRO A 646 -42.02 25.35 16.56
C PRO A 646 -43.20 24.90 17.45
N GLU A 647 -44.42 25.01 16.98
CA GLU A 647 -45.62 24.59 17.73
C GLU A 647 -45.81 23.05 17.80
N LEU A 648 -45.08 22.28 17.02
CA LEU A 648 -45.12 20.80 17.02
C LEU A 648 -44.06 20.14 17.92
N HIS A 649 -43.26 20.92 18.64
CA HIS A 649 -42.14 20.41 19.46
C HIS A 649 -42.53 20.19 20.95
N SER A 650 -43.77 20.41 21.35
CA SER A 650 -44.25 20.18 22.71
C SER A 650 -44.95 18.82 22.82
N GLU A 651 -44.44 18.01 23.73
CA GLU A 651 -44.91 16.74 24.23
C GLU A 651 -44.19 15.48 23.72
N GLU A 652 -43.10 15.17 24.42
CA GLU A 652 -42.95 13.93 25.17
C GLU A 652 -41.62 13.98 25.96
N THR A 653 -41.71 14.56 27.15
CA THR A 653 -40.75 14.34 28.25
C THR A 653 -41.24 13.13 29.02
N VAL A 654 -40.59 11.98 28.84
CA VAL A 654 -40.47 10.96 29.89
C VAL A 654 -39.08 10.33 29.79
#